data_99e2a7775468933777e9ea9b47250289
#
_entry.id   99e2a7775468933777e9ea9b47250289
#
_cell.length_a   1.000
_cell.length_b   1.000
_cell.length_c   1.000
_cell.angle_alpha   90.00
_cell.angle_beta   90.00
_cell.angle_gamma   90.00
#
_symmetry.space_group_name_H-M   'P 1'
#
loop_
_entity.id
_entity.type
_entity.pdbx_description
1 polymer ?
#
loop_
_entity_poly.entity_id
_entity_poly.type
_entity_poly.pdbx_seq_one_letter_code
_entity_poly.pdbx_strand_id
1 'polypeptide(L)'
;MGSPASNNSRRFAAGFDPYSSRSVTSDHAAQLDSASDSAALKAKEASFAPPQPHQSSAKINKYAHLIPVHKQRRAPNLELLIWTLRQEEIVGLIYTILSLITRLWGIGKSNVVVWDEAHFGKFGSHYLQQEFYFDVHPPLGKLLVGLAGLISGYRGQFEFKSGETYPADVNYIGMRVILAMFGVAMVPLAWFTSGGLNWNWRSRHLLTIMVLLDNGWLVISRFILLDSMLLCFTFTTVHGLVKFMQYKSAPFTKGWWFWLAFTGASIGCVSSVKWVGLFVTALVGVLTVEDLWEKFGDLRMPVRAYVRHWCARILCLIFLPLTIYMLSFKAHFLILSRSGPGDAQMSSLFQSHLRGNDFALSPPEAAFGSKITLKNMGYGGGLLHSHVQTYPVGSGQQQVTCYHYRDNNNEFIITPPWNEPQLPANYSSSTEPIRMLKNNDVIRIVHDQTKRNIHSHNVAAPVTKENLEVSGYGDESTGDDNDHWVVEVVDDMVHGKIPRGGPIRSLTTRLRLRHKNIGCYMRAANAVLPQWGWKQIEVTCDKENNPKDQHTWWNIENHWNDRLPPGDSQLYRSPFLRDFIHLNVAMMTSNNALIPDADKEDILASKPFDWPFLWNGLRMNSWDDNSIKFYLLGNPVIWWTSSLSLLAFGVTWLWYMMRRQRRIQDLSPADWSHFLYVAKIAGFGWFLHYLPFLIMARVCYLHHYLPILYFAVLMLVHLMDHFVWRPTTAVYYMGRKQRKPLSEAVKDAVFVGSVVAVVGGFWWFRGNSYGFTGDINRYKGLKWRKSWNIY
;
A
#
# COMPACT_ATOMS: atom_id res chain seq x y z
N MET A 1 -52.39 -12.17 -4.34
CA MET A 1 -52.69 -12.39 -5.74
C MET A 1 -51.35 -12.39 -6.44
N GLY A 2 -50.80 -13.45 -6.77
CA GLY A 2 -50.82 -14.38 -7.82
C GLY A 2 -49.38 -14.53 -8.32
N SER A 3 -48.72 -15.62 -7.87
CA SER A 3 -47.58 -16.25 -8.61
C SER A 3 -48.07 -16.85 -9.95
N PRO A 4 -47.23 -17.31 -10.89
CA PRO A 4 -46.20 -18.34 -10.66
C PRO A 4 -44.88 -18.21 -11.51
N ALA A 5 -43.78 -18.66 -11.04
CA ALA A 5 -42.94 -19.85 -11.32
C ALA A 5 -42.63 -20.24 -12.77
N SER A 6 -41.35 -20.32 -13.13
CA SER A 6 -40.84 -21.54 -13.78
C SER A 6 -39.31 -21.59 -13.79
N ASN A 7 -38.83 -22.74 -13.33
CA ASN A 7 -37.49 -23.36 -13.42
C ASN A 7 -36.79 -23.23 -14.78
N ASN A 8 -35.45 -23.16 -14.75
CA ASN A 8 -34.63 -24.17 -15.41
C ASN A 8 -33.16 -24.16 -14.93
N SER A 9 -32.85 -25.26 -14.31
CA SER A 9 -31.47 -25.70 -13.97
C SER A 9 -30.76 -26.22 -15.24
N ARG A 10 -29.49 -25.86 -15.44
CA ARG A 10 -28.51 -26.74 -16.10
C ARG A 10 -27.13 -26.57 -15.51
N ARG A 11 -26.68 -27.67 -14.86
CA ARG A 11 -25.30 -27.96 -14.47
C ARG A 11 -24.42 -28.06 -15.73
N PHE A 12 -23.19 -27.56 -15.63
CA PHE A 12 -22.02 -28.15 -16.30
C PHE A 12 -20.84 -28.10 -15.31
N ALA A 13 -20.53 -29.33 -14.84
CA ALA A 13 -19.26 -29.62 -14.19
C ALA A 13 -18.35 -30.22 -15.28
N ALA A 14 -17.09 -29.77 -15.34
CA ALA A 14 -15.99 -30.52 -15.95
C ALA A 14 -14.72 -30.18 -15.20
N GLY A 15 -14.28 -31.13 -14.38
CA GLY A 15 -12.99 -31.17 -13.74
C GLY A 15 -11.90 -31.59 -14.76
N PHE A 16 -10.70 -31.06 -14.51
CA PHE A 16 -9.47 -31.58 -15.11
C PHE A 16 -8.52 -31.96 -13.97
N ASP A 17 -8.22 -33.26 -13.93
CA ASP A 17 -7.22 -33.84 -13.05
C ASP A 17 -6.03 -34.26 -13.93
N PRO A 18 -4.77 -33.97 -13.62
CA PRO A 18 -3.61 -34.50 -14.32
C PRO A 18 -2.86 -35.49 -13.41
N TYR A 19 -2.83 -36.74 -13.73
CA TYR A 19 -1.77 -37.72 -13.48
C TYR A 19 -2.28 -39.14 -13.70
N SER A 20 -1.85 -39.77 -14.81
CA SER A 20 -1.57 -41.21 -14.77
C SER A 20 -0.59 -41.57 -15.88
N SER A 21 0.55 -42.04 -15.45
CA SER A 21 1.54 -42.78 -16.18
C SER A 21 1.02 -44.18 -16.55
N ARG A 22 1.19 -44.64 -17.77
CA ARG A 22 1.31 -46.04 -18.06
C ARG A 22 2.24 -46.29 -19.24
N SER A 23 3.27 -47.05 -18.94
CA SER A 23 4.15 -47.79 -19.83
C SER A 23 3.39 -48.93 -20.54
N VAL A 24 3.65 -49.17 -21.82
CA VAL A 24 3.47 -50.48 -22.45
C VAL A 24 4.62 -50.70 -23.42
N THR A 25 5.29 -51.83 -23.20
CA THR A 25 6.35 -52.46 -23.95
C THR A 25 5.81 -53.30 -25.12
N SER A 26 6.73 -53.53 -26.06
CA SER A 26 6.97 -54.78 -26.84
C SER A 26 6.51 -54.85 -28.31
N ASP A 27 7.51 -55.02 -29.10
CA ASP A 27 7.73 -56.01 -30.17
C ASP A 27 6.75 -56.14 -31.33
N HIS A 28 7.29 -55.90 -32.53
CA HIS A 28 7.37 -56.96 -33.55
C HIS A 28 8.36 -56.59 -34.67
N ALA A 29 9.31 -57.51 -34.89
CA ALA A 29 10.21 -57.56 -35.99
C ALA A 29 9.52 -58.16 -37.25
N ALA A 30 9.88 -57.66 -38.41
CA ALA A 30 9.90 -58.48 -39.62
C ALA A 30 10.88 -57.92 -40.67
N GLN A 31 11.76 -58.75 -41.03
CA GLN A 31 12.78 -58.77 -42.11
C GLN A 31 12.20 -58.49 -43.49
N LEU A 32 13.11 -58.04 -44.31
CA LEU A 32 13.45 -58.42 -45.72
C LEU A 32 13.73 -57.17 -46.54
N ASP A 33 14.67 -57.04 -47.44
CA ASP A 33 15.75 -57.76 -48.05
C ASP A 33 16.68 -56.74 -48.72
N SER A 34 17.93 -57.00 -48.61
CA SER A 34 19.12 -56.95 -49.49
C SER A 34 19.11 -56.21 -50.83
N ALA A 35 20.21 -55.62 -51.05
CA ALA A 35 20.99 -55.53 -52.23
C ALA A 35 21.05 -54.19 -53.02
N SER A 36 22.28 -53.85 -53.29
CA SER A 36 22.79 -52.92 -54.27
C SER A 36 22.76 -51.42 -53.90
N ASP A 37 23.94 -50.97 -53.42
CA ASP A 37 24.71 -49.94 -54.07
C ASP A 37 25.92 -49.54 -53.20
N SER A 38 26.90 -50.41 -53.23
CA SER A 38 28.27 -50.20 -52.68
C SER A 38 29.22 -49.60 -53.72
N ALA A 39 28.85 -48.49 -54.35
CA ALA A 39 29.74 -47.86 -55.32
C ALA A 39 29.85 -46.35 -55.33
N ALA A 40 29.20 -45.62 -54.33
CA ALA A 40 29.22 -44.16 -54.31
C ALA A 40 29.85 -43.53 -53.06
N LEU A 41 30.54 -44.34 -52.23
CA LEU A 41 31.09 -43.82 -50.93
C LEU A 41 32.62 -43.82 -50.85
N LYS A 42 33.31 -43.81 -51.97
CA LYS A 42 34.80 -43.76 -52.00
C LYS A 42 35.42 -42.61 -52.83
N ALA A 43 34.67 -41.47 -52.99
CA ALA A 43 35.19 -40.35 -53.75
C ALA A 43 34.90 -38.98 -53.09
N LYS A 44 35.01 -38.84 -51.74
CA LYS A 44 34.93 -37.55 -51.09
C LYS A 44 35.75 -37.43 -49.81
N GLU A 45 36.89 -38.10 -49.73
CA GLU A 45 37.90 -37.83 -48.72
C GLU A 45 39.17 -37.30 -49.38
N ALA A 46 39.13 -36.12 -50.02
CA ALA A 46 40.30 -35.37 -50.36
C ALA A 46 39.97 -33.87 -50.46
N SER A 47 40.70 -33.12 -49.67
CA SER A 47 40.82 -31.64 -49.70
C SER A 47 39.85 -30.84 -48.81
N PHE A 48 40.17 -30.76 -47.54
CA PHE A 48 39.96 -29.54 -46.76
C PHE A 48 41.34 -28.92 -46.44
N ALA A 49 41.81 -28.07 -47.36
CA ALA A 49 42.86 -27.09 -47.09
C ALA A 49 42.18 -25.70 -46.96
N PRO A 50 42.60 -24.84 -46.02
CA PRO A 50 41.96 -23.53 -45.87
C PRO A 50 42.30 -22.65 -47.10
N PRO A 51 41.32 -21.88 -47.60
CA PRO A 51 41.58 -21.00 -48.73
C PRO A 51 42.47 -19.82 -48.30
N GLN A 52 43.59 -19.64 -49.02
CA GLN A 52 44.36 -18.43 -48.93
C GLN A 52 43.56 -17.20 -49.46
N PRO A 53 43.84 -15.97 -48.97
CA PRO A 53 43.09 -14.79 -49.36
C PRO A 53 43.40 -14.36 -50.80
N HIS A 54 42.53 -14.68 -51.73
CA HIS A 54 42.51 -14.07 -53.02
C HIS A 54 42.10 -12.61 -53.01
N GLN A 55 42.96 -11.77 -53.46
CA GLN A 55 42.71 -10.40 -53.84
C GLN A 55 41.51 -10.30 -54.80
N SER A 56 40.46 -9.74 -54.38
CA SER A 56 39.43 -9.13 -55.22
C SER A 56 38.91 -7.83 -54.54
N SER A 57 39.85 -6.86 -54.49
CA SER A 57 39.60 -5.52 -53.99
C SER A 57 39.11 -4.56 -55.10
N ALA A 58 38.20 -4.98 -55.95
CA ALA A 58 37.73 -4.09 -57.03
C ALA A 58 36.24 -4.02 -57.27
N LYS A 59 35.38 -4.72 -56.46
CA LYS A 59 33.92 -4.65 -56.67
C LYS A 59 33.04 -4.34 -55.41
N ILE A 60 33.61 -4.01 -54.25
CA ILE A 60 32.86 -3.63 -53.05
C ILE A 60 32.73 -2.12 -52.90
N ASN A 61 33.38 -1.33 -53.75
CA ASN A 61 33.42 0.12 -53.58
C ASN A 61 32.34 0.91 -54.34
N LYS A 62 31.29 0.24 -54.86
CA LYS A 62 30.20 0.94 -55.58
C LYS A 62 29.00 1.32 -54.71
N TYR A 63 28.98 0.88 -53.46
CA TYR A 63 27.90 1.21 -52.48
C TYR A 63 28.40 1.89 -51.21
N ALA A 64 29.70 2.17 -51.10
CA ALA A 64 30.28 2.82 -49.93
C ALA A 64 29.84 4.30 -49.73
N HIS A 65 29.28 4.91 -50.79
CA HIS A 65 28.77 6.29 -50.72
C HIS A 65 27.27 6.37 -50.40
N LEU A 66 26.58 5.23 -50.15
CA LEU A 66 25.19 5.18 -49.71
C LEU A 66 25.03 4.91 -48.20
N ILE A 67 26.14 4.68 -47.51
CA ILE A 67 26.10 4.71 -46.03
C ILE A 67 26.24 6.19 -45.65
N PRO A 68 25.26 6.85 -45.09
CA PRO A 68 25.45 8.17 -44.58
C PRO A 68 26.60 8.11 -43.57
N VAL A 69 27.72 8.72 -43.92
CA VAL A 69 28.78 9.01 -42.95
C VAL A 69 28.11 9.70 -41.79
N HIS A 70 27.99 8.98 -40.71
CA HIS A 70 27.67 9.59 -39.43
C HIS A 70 28.67 10.75 -39.31
N LYS A 71 28.23 11.99 -39.57
CA LYS A 71 28.99 13.16 -39.17
C LYS A 71 29.38 12.86 -37.72
N GLN A 72 30.68 12.62 -37.49
CA GLN A 72 31.22 12.60 -36.14
C GLN A 72 30.69 13.87 -35.50
N ARG A 73 29.76 13.71 -34.55
CA ARG A 73 29.35 14.82 -33.70
C ARG A 73 30.66 15.29 -33.07
N ARG A 74 31.17 16.44 -33.53
CA ARG A 74 32.22 17.14 -32.77
C ARG A 74 31.78 17.11 -31.32
N ALA A 75 32.70 16.70 -30.45
CA ALA A 75 32.43 16.75 -29.01
C ALA A 75 31.83 18.13 -28.72
N PRO A 76 30.66 18.20 -28.04
CA PRO A 76 30.03 19.48 -27.79
C PRO A 76 31.08 20.38 -27.10
N ASN A 77 31.19 21.63 -27.57
CA ASN A 77 32.13 22.57 -26.99
C ASN A 77 31.83 22.64 -25.49
N LEU A 78 32.82 22.40 -24.65
CA LEU A 78 32.66 22.29 -23.21
C LEU A 78 31.96 23.55 -22.64
N GLU A 79 32.25 24.72 -23.16
CA GLU A 79 31.59 25.95 -22.79
C GLU A 79 30.09 25.97 -23.14
N LEU A 80 29.72 25.48 -24.32
CA LEU A 80 28.32 25.36 -24.73
C LEU A 80 27.59 24.32 -23.86
N LEU A 81 28.23 23.25 -23.48
CA LEU A 81 27.69 22.24 -22.59
C LEU A 81 27.45 22.83 -21.16
N ILE A 82 28.45 23.54 -20.63
CA ILE A 82 28.35 24.22 -19.33
C ILE A 82 27.27 25.30 -19.38
N TRP A 83 27.17 26.05 -20.45
CA TRP A 83 26.15 27.10 -20.61
C TRP A 83 24.74 26.50 -20.68
N THR A 84 24.53 25.41 -21.42
CA THR A 84 23.23 24.73 -21.49
C THR A 84 22.84 24.09 -20.16
N LEU A 85 23.79 23.49 -19.42
CA LEU A 85 23.54 22.96 -18.07
C LEU A 85 23.13 24.08 -17.09
N ARG A 86 23.85 25.23 -17.11
CA ARG A 86 23.49 26.39 -16.29
C ARG A 86 22.09 26.92 -16.61
N GLN A 87 21.69 26.96 -17.88
CA GLN A 87 20.33 27.37 -18.24
C GLN A 87 19.25 26.40 -17.71
N GLU A 88 19.49 25.09 -17.79
CA GLU A 88 18.55 24.10 -17.23
C GLU A 88 18.38 24.24 -15.73
N GLU A 89 19.46 24.49 -15.00
CA GLU A 89 19.44 24.71 -13.54
C GLU A 89 18.74 26.03 -13.19
N ILE A 90 19.00 27.12 -13.94
CA ILE A 90 18.32 28.40 -13.71
C ILE A 90 16.83 28.30 -13.92
N VAL A 91 16.37 27.65 -14.99
CA VAL A 91 14.94 27.43 -15.23
C VAL A 91 14.33 26.55 -14.12
N GLY A 92 15.04 25.51 -13.68
CA GLY A 92 14.64 24.68 -12.55
C GLY A 92 14.49 25.50 -11.26
N LEU A 93 15.41 26.43 -10.98
CA LEU A 93 15.36 27.33 -9.85
C LEU A 93 14.16 28.29 -9.95
N ILE A 94 13.90 28.87 -11.13
CA ILE A 94 12.72 29.73 -11.35
C ILE A 94 11.44 28.97 -11.05
N TYR A 95 11.27 27.75 -11.56
CA TYR A 95 10.11 26.93 -11.24
C TYR A 95 10.02 26.55 -9.78
N THR A 96 11.15 26.37 -9.10
CA THR A 96 11.16 26.12 -7.65
C THR A 96 10.66 27.35 -6.88
N ILE A 97 11.08 28.54 -7.26
CA ILE A 97 10.61 29.81 -6.66
C ILE A 97 9.11 29.99 -6.92
N LEU A 98 8.64 29.77 -8.15
CA LEU A 98 7.21 29.83 -8.47
C LEU A 98 6.41 28.79 -7.68
N SER A 99 6.98 27.60 -7.47
CA SER A 99 6.37 26.57 -6.66
C SER A 99 6.28 26.97 -5.19
N LEU A 100 7.33 27.55 -4.62
CA LEU A 100 7.32 28.13 -3.27
C LEU A 100 6.21 29.17 -3.14
N ILE A 101 6.15 30.12 -4.06
CA ILE A 101 5.13 31.18 -4.04
C ILE A 101 3.73 30.56 -4.06
N THR A 102 3.44 29.67 -5.00
CA THR A 102 2.09 29.11 -5.17
C THR A 102 1.67 28.23 -3.99
N ARG A 103 2.57 27.42 -3.39
CA ARG A 103 2.24 26.52 -2.29
C ARG A 103 2.17 27.23 -0.96
N LEU A 104 3.01 28.25 -0.73
CA LEU A 104 3.07 28.94 0.55
C LEU A 104 2.16 30.17 0.65
N TRP A 105 1.70 30.73 -0.48
CA TRP A 105 0.81 31.90 -0.47
C TRP A 105 -0.45 31.63 0.36
N GLY A 106 -0.62 32.41 1.47
CA GLY A 106 -1.77 32.30 2.35
C GLY A 106 -1.95 30.91 3.00
N ILE A 107 -0.86 30.18 3.27
CA ILE A 107 -0.91 28.82 3.87
C ILE A 107 -1.51 28.84 5.29
N GLY A 108 -1.36 29.94 6.03
CA GLY A 108 -1.94 30.14 7.36
C GLY A 108 -3.34 30.76 7.37
N LYS A 109 -3.96 30.98 6.18
CA LYS A 109 -5.25 31.66 6.07
C LYS A 109 -6.36 30.98 6.89
N SER A 110 -6.40 29.64 6.90
CA SER A 110 -7.34 28.86 7.70
C SER A 110 -6.64 28.39 8.97
N ASN A 111 -7.21 28.75 10.11
CA ASN A 111 -6.74 28.38 11.45
C ASN A 111 -7.54 27.22 12.07
N VAL A 112 -8.21 26.42 11.24
CA VAL A 112 -8.93 25.23 11.69
C VAL A 112 -8.31 23.98 11.12
N VAL A 113 -8.55 22.86 11.78
CA VAL A 113 -8.15 21.52 11.34
C VAL A 113 -8.96 21.13 10.11
N VAL A 114 -8.29 20.90 8.98
CA VAL A 114 -8.90 20.64 7.68
C VAL A 114 -8.73 19.18 7.32
N TRP A 115 -9.83 18.49 7.10
CA TRP A 115 -9.92 17.11 6.59
C TRP A 115 -9.02 16.15 7.37
N ASP A 116 -8.15 15.41 6.68
CA ASP A 116 -7.26 14.41 7.30
C ASP A 116 -6.14 15.01 8.17
N GLU A 117 -6.02 16.35 8.29
CA GLU A 117 -5.20 16.93 9.37
C GLU A 117 -5.64 16.40 10.73
N ALA A 118 -6.95 16.06 10.88
CA ALA A 118 -7.49 15.45 12.08
C ALA A 118 -6.82 14.11 12.43
N HIS A 119 -6.49 13.32 11.44
CA HIS A 119 -5.80 12.05 11.64
C HIS A 119 -4.28 12.21 11.72
N PHE A 120 -3.68 12.85 10.72
CA PHE A 120 -2.22 12.90 10.61
C PHE A 120 -1.60 13.87 11.62
N GLY A 121 -2.28 14.97 11.96
CA GLY A 121 -1.87 15.85 13.04
C GLY A 121 -1.88 15.14 14.40
N LYS A 122 -2.95 14.40 14.71
CA LYS A 122 -3.07 13.58 15.91
C LYS A 122 -1.95 12.52 16.00
N PHE A 123 -1.61 11.87 14.89
CA PHE A 123 -0.47 10.94 14.90
C PHE A 123 0.86 11.65 15.15
N GLY A 124 1.02 12.90 14.67
CA GLY A 124 2.15 13.75 15.04
C GLY A 124 2.20 14.02 16.55
N SER A 125 1.03 14.28 17.19
CA SER A 125 0.92 14.46 18.64
C SER A 125 1.40 13.21 19.40
N HIS A 126 0.94 12.01 19.01
CA HIS A 126 1.38 10.77 19.64
C HIS A 126 2.89 10.55 19.54
N TYR A 127 3.55 10.90 18.43
CA TYR A 127 5.01 10.84 18.35
C TYR A 127 5.71 11.77 19.34
N LEU A 128 5.18 12.98 19.52
CA LEU A 128 5.75 13.97 20.44
C LEU A 128 5.50 13.60 21.91
N GLN A 129 4.37 12.96 22.21
CA GLN A 129 4.03 12.42 23.52
C GLN A 129 4.65 11.04 23.77
N GLN A 130 5.23 10.41 22.73
CA GLN A 130 5.80 9.04 22.77
C GLN A 130 4.76 7.95 23.05
N GLU A 131 3.48 8.20 22.81
CA GLU A 131 2.37 7.28 23.03
C GLU A 131 2.17 6.35 21.85
N PHE A 132 2.06 5.05 22.10
CA PHE A 132 1.85 4.05 21.06
C PHE A 132 0.45 4.16 20.47
N TYR A 133 0.37 4.29 19.17
CA TYR A 133 -0.88 4.32 18.41
C TYR A 133 -0.80 3.39 17.20
N PHE A 134 -1.96 2.99 16.70
CA PHE A 134 -2.11 2.15 15.52
C PHE A 134 -2.71 2.92 14.34
N ASP A 135 -2.23 2.63 13.13
CA ASP A 135 -2.78 3.15 11.89
C ASP A 135 -2.47 2.17 10.74
N VAL A 136 -3.33 2.18 9.72
CA VAL A 136 -3.22 1.31 8.53
C VAL A 136 -2.10 1.70 7.56
N HIS A 137 -1.46 2.85 7.74
CA HIS A 137 -0.38 3.35 6.90
C HIS A 137 0.99 3.13 7.55
N PRO A 138 2.06 2.87 6.78
CA PRO A 138 3.42 2.80 7.28
C PRO A 138 3.89 4.10 7.96
N PRO A 139 4.94 4.05 8.79
CA PRO A 139 5.22 5.13 9.74
C PRO A 139 5.96 6.35 9.17
N LEU A 140 6.71 6.25 8.05
CA LEU A 140 7.63 7.31 7.61
C LEU A 140 6.94 8.67 7.45
N GLY A 141 5.79 8.71 6.80
CA GLY A 141 5.07 9.98 6.59
C GLY A 141 4.64 10.60 7.90
N LYS A 142 4.17 9.79 8.85
CA LYS A 142 3.74 10.22 10.19
C LYS A 142 4.93 10.65 11.07
N LEU A 143 6.08 9.99 10.94
CA LEU A 143 7.34 10.42 11.56
C LEU A 143 7.75 11.81 11.05
N LEU A 144 7.58 12.08 9.76
CA LEU A 144 7.86 13.40 9.17
C LEU A 144 6.86 14.46 9.65
N VAL A 145 5.59 14.10 9.90
CA VAL A 145 4.62 14.99 10.54
C VAL A 145 5.02 15.30 11.97
N GLY A 146 5.41 14.28 12.76
CA GLY A 146 5.93 14.48 14.10
C GLY A 146 7.19 15.35 14.11
N LEU A 147 8.11 15.13 13.17
CA LEU A 147 9.31 15.95 13.00
C LEU A 147 8.96 17.41 12.63
N ALA A 148 7.97 17.62 11.75
CA ALA A 148 7.50 18.95 11.42
C ALA A 148 6.92 19.67 12.64
N GLY A 149 6.16 18.95 13.49
CA GLY A 149 5.68 19.44 14.77
C GLY A 149 6.83 19.83 15.69
N LEU A 150 7.80 18.98 15.87
CA LEU A 150 8.98 19.23 16.71
C LEU A 150 9.76 20.47 16.27
N ILE A 151 10.06 20.59 14.97
CA ILE A 151 10.77 21.76 14.40
C ILE A 151 9.94 23.05 14.57
N SER A 152 8.63 22.94 14.52
CA SER A 152 7.70 24.07 14.70
C SER A 152 7.47 24.44 16.18
N GLY A 153 8.12 23.75 17.13
CA GLY A 153 7.99 23.99 18.56
C GLY A 153 6.72 23.38 19.19
N TYR A 154 5.98 22.55 18.46
CA TYR A 154 4.79 21.87 18.96
C TYR A 154 5.18 20.71 19.90
N ARG A 155 4.43 20.52 20.99
CA ARG A 155 4.71 19.53 22.04
C ARG A 155 3.76 18.35 22.12
N GLY A 156 2.72 18.32 21.29
CA GLY A 156 1.81 17.18 21.20
C GLY A 156 0.48 17.29 21.97
N GLN A 157 0.14 18.43 22.58
CA GLN A 157 -1.02 18.53 23.48
C GLN A 157 -2.38 18.67 22.76
N PHE A 158 -2.40 18.93 21.47
CA PHE A 158 -3.61 19.19 20.70
C PHE A 158 -4.19 17.92 20.08
N GLU A 159 -5.50 17.72 20.21
CA GLU A 159 -6.18 16.49 19.76
C GLU A 159 -6.51 16.47 18.25
N PHE A 160 -6.39 17.59 17.56
CA PHE A 160 -6.73 17.73 16.15
C PHE A 160 -8.16 17.25 15.79
N LYS A 161 -9.17 17.62 16.58
CA LYS A 161 -10.56 17.31 16.19
C LYS A 161 -10.92 18.03 14.88
N SER A 162 -11.64 17.34 14.01
CA SER A 162 -12.03 17.90 12.71
C SER A 162 -12.81 19.22 12.86
N GLY A 163 -12.35 20.26 12.16
CA GLY A 163 -12.95 21.61 12.23
C GLY A 163 -12.61 22.42 13.49
N GLU A 164 -11.84 21.86 14.42
CA GLU A 164 -11.39 22.56 15.62
C GLU A 164 -10.38 23.65 15.27
N THR A 165 -10.47 24.78 15.97
CA THR A 165 -9.54 25.90 15.80
C THR A 165 -8.22 25.60 16.48
N TYR A 166 -7.11 25.82 15.78
CA TYR A 166 -5.78 25.68 16.36
C TYR A 166 -5.56 26.69 17.50
N PRO A 167 -5.18 26.23 18.70
CA PRO A 167 -4.83 27.12 19.79
C PRO A 167 -3.52 27.89 19.49
N ALA A 168 -3.31 28.99 20.21
CA ALA A 168 -2.21 29.93 19.95
C ALA A 168 -0.80 29.32 20.15
N ASP A 169 -0.69 28.27 20.96
CA ASP A 169 0.54 27.55 21.26
C ASP A 169 0.89 26.48 20.21
N VAL A 170 -0.01 26.22 19.24
CA VAL A 170 0.25 25.29 18.13
C VAL A 170 0.64 26.04 16.87
N ASN A 171 1.91 25.99 16.52
CA ASN A 171 2.41 26.59 15.28
C ASN A 171 2.09 25.71 14.06
N TYR A 172 0.79 25.58 13.74
CA TYR A 172 0.30 24.84 12.59
C TYR A 172 0.83 25.38 11.26
N ILE A 173 1.12 26.70 11.18
CA ILE A 173 1.69 27.33 9.98
C ILE A 173 3.08 26.77 9.71
N GLY A 174 3.93 26.68 10.73
CA GLY A 174 5.26 26.06 10.62
C GLY A 174 5.18 24.61 10.16
N MET A 175 4.27 23.82 10.73
CA MET A 175 4.05 22.42 10.32
C MET A 175 3.60 22.33 8.85
N ARG A 176 2.62 23.14 8.42
CA ARG A 176 2.15 23.19 7.04
C ARG A 176 3.25 23.60 6.07
N VAL A 177 4.07 24.60 6.42
CA VAL A 177 5.20 25.05 5.59
C VAL A 177 6.21 23.94 5.38
N ILE A 178 6.63 23.25 6.44
CA ILE A 178 7.61 22.15 6.34
C ILE A 178 7.08 21.03 5.44
N LEU A 179 5.82 20.63 5.62
CA LEU A 179 5.21 19.58 4.81
C LEU A 179 4.90 20.01 3.38
N ALA A 180 4.61 21.30 3.15
CA ALA A 180 4.42 21.86 1.82
C ALA A 180 5.70 21.79 0.97
N MET A 181 6.90 21.69 1.56
CA MET A 181 8.16 21.55 0.83
C MET A 181 8.17 20.30 -0.05
N PHE A 182 7.48 19.22 0.34
CA PHE A 182 7.30 18.06 -0.51
C PHE A 182 6.48 18.42 -1.77
N GLY A 183 5.42 19.20 -1.63
CA GLY A 183 4.65 19.73 -2.76
C GLY A 183 5.46 20.69 -3.63
N VAL A 184 6.32 21.49 -3.03
CA VAL A 184 7.25 22.38 -3.75
C VAL A 184 8.21 21.60 -4.62
N ALA A 185 8.78 20.52 -4.10
CA ALA A 185 9.76 19.69 -4.82
C ALA A 185 9.19 18.98 -6.05
N MET A 186 7.88 18.75 -6.13
CA MET A 186 7.25 18.09 -7.29
C MET A 186 7.48 18.85 -8.60
N VAL A 187 7.49 20.18 -8.55
CA VAL A 187 7.59 21.03 -9.77
C VAL A 187 8.98 20.94 -10.41
N PRO A 188 10.10 21.20 -9.70
CA PRO A 188 11.42 20.99 -10.28
C PRO A 188 11.68 19.53 -10.65
N LEU A 189 11.13 18.55 -9.91
CA LEU A 189 11.22 17.14 -10.30
C LEU A 189 10.57 16.88 -11.66
N ALA A 190 9.42 17.49 -11.96
CA ALA A 190 8.77 17.39 -13.27
C ALA A 190 9.64 18.01 -14.37
N TRP A 191 10.27 19.18 -14.10
CA TRP A 191 11.21 19.83 -15.04
C TRP A 191 12.39 18.94 -15.38
N PHE A 192 13.08 18.41 -14.38
CA PHE A 192 14.25 17.57 -14.60
C PHE A 192 13.89 16.18 -15.18
N THR A 193 12.72 15.63 -14.83
CA THR A 193 12.22 14.38 -15.41
C THR A 193 11.95 14.54 -16.90
N SER A 194 11.30 15.63 -17.30
CA SER A 194 11.01 15.93 -18.71
C SER A 194 12.29 16.11 -19.54
N GLY A 195 13.32 16.73 -18.97
CA GLY A 195 14.66 16.77 -19.56
C GLY A 195 15.25 15.37 -19.72
N GLY A 196 15.09 14.50 -18.73
CA GLY A 196 15.50 13.09 -18.79
C GLY A 196 14.78 12.27 -19.85
N LEU A 197 13.54 12.63 -20.20
CA LEU A 197 12.75 12.03 -21.28
C LEU A 197 13.14 12.54 -22.67
N ASN A 198 14.11 13.44 -22.80
CA ASN A 198 14.54 14.06 -24.06
C ASN A 198 13.39 14.74 -24.82
N TRP A 199 12.52 15.40 -24.12
CA TRP A 199 11.40 16.15 -24.72
C TRP A 199 11.83 17.52 -25.24
N ASN A 200 11.08 18.02 -26.21
CA ASN A 200 11.20 19.40 -26.70
C ASN A 200 11.01 20.40 -25.55
N TRP A 201 11.64 21.58 -25.63
CA TRP A 201 11.53 22.58 -24.58
C TRP A 201 10.08 23.00 -24.27
N ARG A 202 9.18 23.04 -25.31
CA ARG A 202 7.76 23.36 -25.14
C ARG A 202 7.05 22.28 -24.29
N SER A 203 7.34 21.03 -24.53
CA SER A 203 6.82 19.89 -23.77
C SER A 203 7.27 19.94 -22.32
N ARG A 204 8.55 20.28 -22.11
CA ARG A 204 9.12 20.41 -20.75
C ARG A 204 8.44 21.50 -19.95
N HIS A 205 8.27 22.68 -20.55
CA HIS A 205 7.55 23.79 -19.91
C HIS A 205 6.08 23.44 -19.67
N LEU A 206 5.39 22.83 -20.64
CA LEU A 206 4.00 22.48 -20.49
C LEU A 206 3.78 21.50 -19.34
N LEU A 207 4.57 20.41 -19.23
CA LEU A 207 4.50 19.50 -18.09
C LEU A 207 4.68 20.24 -16.77
N THR A 208 5.72 21.06 -16.70
CA THR A 208 6.07 21.76 -15.45
C THR A 208 4.99 22.75 -15.04
N ILE A 209 4.40 23.48 -15.99
CA ILE A 209 3.29 24.42 -15.76
C ILE A 209 2.03 23.65 -15.31
N MET A 210 1.73 22.49 -15.91
CA MET A 210 0.60 21.66 -15.47
C MET A 210 0.78 21.19 -14.03
N VAL A 211 1.97 20.73 -13.64
CA VAL A 211 2.26 20.33 -12.24
C VAL A 211 2.25 21.53 -11.29
N LEU A 212 2.69 22.68 -11.74
CA LEU A 212 2.67 23.92 -10.96
C LEU A 212 1.24 24.40 -10.66
N LEU A 213 0.35 24.33 -11.66
CA LEU A 213 -0.96 25.00 -11.68
C LEU A 213 -2.16 24.02 -11.64
N ASP A 214 -1.96 22.75 -11.31
CA ASP A 214 -3.10 21.89 -10.98
C ASP A 214 -3.63 22.19 -9.58
N ASN A 215 -4.94 22.46 -9.49
CA ASN A 215 -5.58 22.85 -8.23
C ASN A 215 -5.60 21.71 -7.21
N GLY A 216 -5.71 20.44 -7.67
CA GLY A 216 -5.71 19.27 -6.80
C GLY A 216 -4.37 19.04 -6.13
N TRP A 217 -3.27 19.01 -6.89
CA TRP A 217 -1.92 18.88 -6.32
C TRP A 217 -1.56 20.07 -5.44
N LEU A 218 -2.01 21.27 -5.81
CA LEU A 218 -1.76 22.48 -5.03
C LEU A 218 -2.45 22.41 -3.67
N VAL A 219 -3.76 22.12 -3.62
CA VAL A 219 -4.52 22.13 -2.36
C VAL A 219 -4.02 21.06 -1.40
N ILE A 220 -3.76 19.83 -1.89
CA ILE A 220 -3.32 18.72 -1.04
C ILE A 220 -1.91 18.96 -0.44
N SER A 221 -1.11 19.82 -1.07
CA SER A 221 0.24 20.15 -0.61
C SER A 221 0.27 21.19 0.52
N ARG A 222 -0.87 21.77 0.88
CA ARG A 222 -0.94 22.95 1.77
C ARG A 222 -1.37 22.62 3.21
N PHE A 223 -1.68 21.36 3.49
CA PHE A 223 -2.17 20.87 4.78
C PHE A 223 -1.25 19.82 5.38
N ILE A 224 -1.47 19.48 6.64
CA ILE A 224 -0.72 18.44 7.36
C ILE A 224 -1.22 17.07 6.90
N LEU A 225 -0.76 16.63 5.71
CA LEU A 225 -1.22 15.43 5.04
C LEU A 225 -0.03 14.57 4.59
N LEU A 226 -0.24 13.25 4.51
CA LEU A 226 0.77 12.33 3.96
C LEU A 226 0.85 12.37 2.43
N ASP A 227 -0.18 12.89 1.79
CA ASP A 227 -0.34 12.84 0.33
C ASP A 227 0.71 13.65 -0.42
N SER A 228 1.13 14.80 0.10
CA SER A 228 2.22 15.58 -0.47
C SER A 228 3.54 14.81 -0.49
N MET A 229 3.82 14.03 0.57
CA MET A 229 5.01 13.18 0.67
C MET A 229 4.92 11.98 -0.28
N LEU A 230 3.76 11.31 -0.33
CA LEU A 230 3.49 10.22 -1.28
C LEU A 230 3.73 10.67 -2.72
N LEU A 231 3.17 11.81 -3.10
CA LEU A 231 3.32 12.40 -4.43
C LEU A 231 4.78 12.76 -4.71
N CYS A 232 5.44 13.46 -3.80
CA CYS A 232 6.85 13.83 -3.95
C CYS A 232 7.73 12.60 -4.20
N PHE A 233 7.60 11.57 -3.38
CA PHE A 233 8.39 10.34 -3.55
C PHE A 233 7.99 9.54 -4.79
N THR A 234 6.74 9.61 -5.25
CA THR A 234 6.34 9.07 -6.56
C THR A 234 7.06 9.78 -7.70
N PHE A 235 7.06 11.12 -7.71
CA PHE A 235 7.80 11.92 -8.70
C PHE A 235 9.29 11.65 -8.64
N THR A 236 9.86 11.54 -7.44
CA THR A 236 11.29 11.23 -7.22
C THR A 236 11.64 9.85 -7.76
N THR A 237 10.77 8.85 -7.56
CA THR A 237 10.97 7.50 -8.07
C THR A 237 10.96 7.48 -9.61
N VAL A 238 10.00 8.16 -10.24
CA VAL A 238 9.94 8.28 -11.70
C VAL A 238 11.16 9.05 -12.23
N HIS A 239 11.58 10.11 -11.56
CA HIS A 239 12.80 10.85 -11.91
C HIS A 239 14.03 9.96 -11.85
N GLY A 240 14.22 9.24 -10.74
CA GLY A 240 15.35 8.32 -10.57
C GLY A 240 15.36 7.24 -11.65
N LEU A 241 14.21 6.63 -11.93
CA LEU A 241 14.06 5.63 -12.99
C LEU A 241 14.44 6.18 -14.36
N VAL A 242 13.93 7.36 -14.74
CA VAL A 242 14.24 8.01 -16.02
C VAL A 242 15.74 8.31 -16.14
N LYS A 243 16.35 8.83 -15.07
CA LYS A 243 17.80 9.08 -15.03
C LYS A 243 18.60 7.79 -15.07
N PHE A 244 18.21 6.76 -14.35
CA PHE A 244 18.87 5.45 -14.40
C PHE A 244 18.86 4.85 -15.81
N MET A 245 17.73 4.96 -16.51
CA MET A 245 17.61 4.45 -17.87
C MET A 245 18.53 5.19 -18.87
N GLN A 246 18.89 6.44 -18.63
CA GLN A 246 19.89 7.16 -19.44
C GLN A 246 21.30 6.55 -19.35
N TYR A 247 21.61 5.86 -18.24
CA TYR A 247 22.88 5.16 -18.04
C TYR A 247 22.85 3.70 -18.52
N LYS A 248 21.81 3.25 -19.25
CA LYS A 248 21.68 1.87 -19.75
C LYS A 248 22.90 1.43 -20.58
N SER A 249 23.50 2.36 -21.36
CA SER A 249 24.68 2.13 -22.18
C SER A 249 26.02 2.20 -21.44
N ALA A 250 26.02 2.68 -20.18
CA ALA A 250 27.22 2.82 -19.36
C ALA A 250 27.04 2.13 -17.99
N PRO A 251 26.84 0.78 -17.98
CA PRO A 251 26.55 0.06 -16.75
C PRO A 251 27.75 0.08 -15.78
N PHE A 252 27.42 -0.01 -14.50
CA PHE A 252 28.38 -0.05 -13.37
C PHE A 252 29.26 1.18 -13.20
N THR A 253 29.03 2.27 -13.94
CA THR A 253 29.67 3.58 -13.67
C THR A 253 29.11 4.19 -12.39
N LYS A 254 29.81 5.22 -11.82
CA LYS A 254 29.35 5.93 -10.62
C LYS A 254 27.92 6.50 -10.80
N GLY A 255 27.63 7.11 -11.97
CA GLY A 255 26.29 7.63 -12.26
C GLY A 255 25.22 6.54 -12.34
N TRP A 256 25.55 5.39 -12.94
CA TRP A 256 24.66 4.23 -12.99
C TRP A 256 24.31 3.71 -11.60
N TRP A 257 25.30 3.53 -10.71
CA TRP A 257 25.09 3.11 -9.34
C TRP A 257 24.32 4.15 -8.53
N PHE A 258 24.64 5.43 -8.69
CA PHE A 258 23.96 6.50 -7.99
C PHE A 258 22.46 6.51 -8.32
N TRP A 259 22.11 6.51 -9.61
CA TRP A 259 20.69 6.58 -10.00
C TRP A 259 19.93 5.31 -9.72
N LEU A 260 20.58 4.14 -9.78
CA LEU A 260 19.94 2.89 -9.35
C LEU A 260 19.64 2.90 -7.84
N ALA A 261 20.62 3.27 -7.02
CA ALA A 261 20.44 3.37 -5.57
C ALA A 261 19.44 4.49 -5.20
N PHE A 262 19.49 5.64 -5.88
CA PHE A 262 18.54 6.73 -5.69
C PHE A 262 17.10 6.28 -5.99
N THR A 263 16.88 5.54 -7.06
CA THR A 263 15.58 4.96 -7.40
C THR A 263 15.12 4.02 -6.29
N GLY A 264 16.01 3.15 -5.81
CA GLY A 264 15.69 2.23 -4.71
C GLY A 264 15.37 2.93 -3.40
N ALA A 265 16.14 3.96 -3.05
CA ALA A 265 15.86 4.77 -1.86
C ALA A 265 14.48 5.47 -1.97
N SER A 266 14.16 6.01 -3.16
CA SER A 266 12.85 6.62 -3.41
C SER A 266 11.70 5.63 -3.29
N ILE A 267 11.88 4.38 -3.78
CA ILE A 267 10.93 3.27 -3.59
C ILE A 267 10.74 2.99 -2.10
N GLY A 268 11.83 2.93 -1.33
CA GLY A 268 11.78 2.73 0.11
C GLY A 268 10.97 3.82 0.80
N CYS A 269 11.21 5.08 0.47
CA CYS A 269 10.48 6.21 1.03
C CYS A 269 9.00 6.20 0.66
N VAL A 270 8.65 6.04 -0.62
CA VAL A 270 7.25 6.08 -1.07
C VAL A 270 6.43 4.95 -0.45
N SER A 271 6.98 3.74 -0.38
CA SER A 271 6.32 2.58 0.23
C SER A 271 6.20 2.72 1.75
N SER A 272 7.12 3.46 2.39
CA SER A 272 7.10 3.72 3.83
C SER A 272 6.15 4.86 4.24
N VAL A 273 5.60 5.62 3.28
CA VAL A 273 4.56 6.63 3.53
C VAL A 273 3.16 6.03 3.44
N LYS A 274 2.84 5.40 2.32
CA LYS A 274 1.55 4.71 2.08
C LYS A 274 1.77 3.51 1.15
N TRP A 275 1.03 2.42 1.31
CA TRP A 275 1.14 1.24 0.43
C TRP A 275 0.74 1.51 -1.03
N VAL A 276 0.02 2.59 -1.31
CA VAL A 276 -0.18 3.09 -2.68
C VAL A 276 1.16 3.33 -3.40
N GLY A 277 2.24 3.62 -2.68
CA GLY A 277 3.60 3.72 -3.22
C GLY A 277 4.13 2.41 -3.84
N LEU A 278 3.55 1.25 -3.52
CA LEU A 278 3.88 -0.01 -4.17
C LEU A 278 3.51 -0.04 -5.66
N PHE A 279 2.61 0.83 -6.11
CA PHE A 279 2.23 0.88 -7.53
C PHE A 279 3.33 1.48 -8.39
N VAL A 280 4.02 2.54 -7.93
CA VAL A 280 5.20 3.06 -8.64
C VAL A 280 6.39 2.10 -8.51
N THR A 281 6.47 1.35 -7.41
CA THR A 281 7.45 0.26 -7.26
C THR A 281 7.23 -0.83 -8.30
N ALA A 282 5.96 -1.21 -8.54
CA ALA A 282 5.61 -2.17 -9.59
C ALA A 282 6.00 -1.67 -10.99
N LEU A 283 5.84 -0.37 -11.27
CA LEU A 283 6.33 0.22 -12.52
C LEU A 283 7.83 0.05 -12.69
N VAL A 284 8.62 0.36 -11.65
CA VAL A 284 10.08 0.15 -11.68
C VAL A 284 10.40 -1.33 -11.87
N GLY A 285 9.65 -2.23 -11.22
CA GLY A 285 9.78 -3.68 -11.36
C GLY A 285 9.57 -4.15 -12.79
N VAL A 286 8.46 -3.76 -13.44
CA VAL A 286 8.13 -4.14 -14.82
C VAL A 286 9.23 -3.69 -15.79
N LEU A 287 9.67 -2.43 -15.71
CA LEU A 287 10.72 -1.91 -16.59
C LEU A 287 12.10 -2.52 -16.29
N THR A 288 12.34 -2.90 -15.04
CA THR A 288 13.57 -3.63 -14.66
C THR A 288 13.59 -5.04 -15.22
N VAL A 289 12.46 -5.75 -15.15
CA VAL A 289 12.33 -7.10 -15.74
C VAL A 289 12.50 -7.03 -17.26
N GLU A 290 11.89 -6.05 -17.91
CA GLU A 290 12.06 -5.84 -19.35
C GLU A 290 13.55 -5.60 -19.72
N ASP A 291 14.24 -4.72 -18.99
CA ASP A 291 15.68 -4.46 -19.23
C ASP A 291 16.55 -5.70 -18.99
N LEU A 292 16.24 -6.50 -17.99
CA LEU A 292 16.94 -7.76 -17.74
C LEU A 292 16.63 -8.81 -18.81
N TRP A 293 15.39 -8.84 -19.30
CA TRP A 293 14.98 -9.75 -20.38
C TRP A 293 15.68 -9.41 -21.69
N GLU A 294 15.80 -8.12 -22.05
CA GLU A 294 16.58 -7.70 -23.21
C GLU A 294 18.06 -8.11 -23.08
N LYS A 295 18.65 -7.98 -21.89
CA LYS A 295 20.01 -8.40 -21.60
C LYS A 295 20.22 -9.91 -21.66
N PHE A 296 19.21 -10.68 -21.26
CA PHE A 296 19.23 -12.14 -21.36
C PHE A 296 19.28 -12.60 -22.82
N GLY A 297 18.57 -11.90 -23.71
CA GLY A 297 18.59 -12.16 -25.16
C GLY A 297 19.89 -11.73 -25.88
N ASP A 298 20.76 -10.96 -25.21
CA ASP A 298 22.05 -10.57 -25.81
C ASP A 298 23.11 -11.66 -25.57
N LEU A 299 23.28 -12.54 -26.54
CA LEU A 299 24.25 -13.64 -26.49
C LEU A 299 25.71 -13.19 -26.42
N ARG A 300 26.02 -11.89 -26.65
CA ARG A 300 27.36 -11.33 -26.51
C ARG A 300 27.70 -10.99 -25.06
N MET A 301 26.67 -10.92 -24.19
CA MET A 301 26.85 -10.61 -22.77
C MET A 301 27.36 -11.83 -22.01
N PRO A 302 28.54 -11.77 -21.36
CA PRO A 302 29.01 -12.86 -20.51
C PRO A 302 28.04 -13.10 -19.34
N VAL A 303 27.78 -14.37 -19.01
CA VAL A 303 26.88 -14.75 -17.87
C VAL A 303 27.28 -14.03 -16.58
N ARG A 304 28.58 -13.89 -16.31
CA ARG A 304 29.09 -13.15 -15.13
C ARG A 304 28.62 -11.69 -15.10
N ALA A 305 28.60 -11.03 -16.24
CA ALA A 305 28.10 -9.64 -16.33
C ALA A 305 26.60 -9.59 -16.13
N TYR A 306 25.84 -10.54 -16.67
CA TYR A 306 24.41 -10.68 -16.48
C TYR A 306 24.05 -10.88 -15.00
N VAL A 307 24.73 -11.81 -14.31
CA VAL A 307 24.54 -12.03 -12.86
C VAL A 307 24.86 -10.74 -12.05
N ARG A 308 25.91 -10.00 -12.41
CA ARG A 308 26.20 -8.70 -11.76
C ARG A 308 25.05 -7.70 -11.93
N HIS A 309 24.38 -7.69 -13.09
CA HIS A 309 23.19 -6.87 -13.29
C HIS A 309 22.04 -7.27 -12.37
N TRP A 310 21.82 -8.56 -12.14
CA TRP A 310 20.84 -9.06 -11.18
C TRP A 310 21.19 -8.66 -9.74
N CYS A 311 22.41 -8.95 -9.30
CA CYS A 311 22.87 -8.63 -7.94
C CYS A 311 22.74 -7.13 -7.63
N ALA A 312 23.11 -6.27 -8.56
CA ALA A 312 22.99 -4.82 -8.37
C ALA A 312 21.55 -4.36 -8.21
N ARG A 313 20.63 -4.92 -9.02
CA ARG A 313 19.19 -4.57 -8.91
C ARG A 313 18.55 -5.13 -7.66
N ILE A 314 18.88 -6.36 -7.28
CA ILE A 314 18.41 -6.96 -6.03
C ILE A 314 18.89 -6.10 -4.84
N LEU A 315 20.16 -5.72 -4.81
CA LEU A 315 20.71 -4.89 -3.75
C LEU A 315 20.01 -3.51 -3.67
N CYS A 316 19.91 -2.83 -4.82
CA CYS A 316 19.42 -1.45 -4.83
C CYS A 316 17.89 -1.34 -4.87
N LEU A 317 17.15 -2.27 -5.52
CA LEU A 317 15.71 -2.15 -5.73
C LEU A 317 14.87 -3.06 -4.82
N ILE A 318 15.51 -3.98 -4.08
CA ILE A 318 14.83 -4.84 -3.09
C ILE A 318 15.41 -4.60 -1.69
N PHE A 319 16.69 -4.86 -1.48
CA PHE A 319 17.26 -4.75 -0.12
C PHE A 319 17.28 -3.32 0.41
N LEU A 320 17.69 -2.34 -0.40
CA LEU A 320 17.72 -0.95 0.03
C LEU A 320 16.32 -0.39 0.39
N PRO A 321 15.28 -0.56 -0.45
CA PRO A 321 13.92 -0.16 -0.06
C PRO A 321 13.42 -0.86 1.20
N LEU A 322 13.63 -2.19 1.31
CA LEU A 322 13.23 -2.96 2.48
C LEU A 322 13.94 -2.45 3.74
N THR A 323 15.22 -2.12 3.63
CA THR A 323 15.99 -1.55 4.76
C THR A 323 15.38 -0.23 5.22
N ILE A 324 15.04 0.69 4.29
CA ILE A 324 14.39 1.97 4.62
C ILE A 324 13.04 1.73 5.28
N TYR A 325 12.25 0.79 4.74
CA TYR A 325 10.97 0.41 5.30
C TYR A 325 11.12 -0.12 6.73
N MET A 326 12.01 -1.07 6.96
CA MET A 326 12.28 -1.61 8.31
C MET A 326 12.83 -0.56 9.27
N LEU A 327 13.70 0.34 8.81
CA LEU A 327 14.23 1.43 9.64
C LEU A 327 13.13 2.41 10.06
N SER A 328 12.15 2.67 9.21
CA SER A 328 11.01 3.52 9.57
C SER A 328 10.17 2.89 10.70
N PHE A 329 9.94 1.58 10.67
CA PHE A 329 9.29 0.85 11.77
C PHE A 329 10.17 0.76 13.02
N LYS A 330 11.48 0.60 12.85
CA LYS A 330 12.39 0.63 14.01
C LYS A 330 12.35 1.97 14.72
N ALA A 331 12.35 3.08 13.97
CA ALA A 331 12.20 4.42 14.53
C ALA A 331 10.83 4.58 15.21
N HIS A 332 9.74 4.07 14.60
CA HIS A 332 8.41 4.07 15.17
C HIS A 332 8.38 3.42 16.56
N PHE A 333 8.87 2.18 16.69
CA PHE A 333 8.91 1.47 17.97
C PHE A 333 9.88 2.09 19.00
N LEU A 334 10.95 2.73 18.55
CA LEU A 334 11.89 3.40 19.47
C LEU A 334 11.32 4.69 20.06
N ILE A 335 10.57 5.45 19.28
CA ILE A 335 9.99 6.72 19.72
C ILE A 335 8.75 6.46 20.58
N LEU A 336 7.85 5.58 20.14
CA LEU A 336 6.59 5.30 20.82
C LEU A 336 6.81 4.30 21.94
N SER A 337 7.28 4.78 23.07
CA SER A 337 7.69 3.96 24.21
C SER A 337 6.70 3.95 25.37
N ARG A 338 5.59 4.69 25.27
CA ARG A 338 4.51 4.77 26.26
C ARG A 338 3.27 4.06 25.78
N SER A 339 2.52 3.52 26.72
CA SER A 339 1.19 2.96 26.49
C SER A 339 0.26 4.02 25.90
N GLY A 340 -0.57 3.60 24.94
CA GLY A 340 -1.46 4.49 24.23
C GLY A 340 -2.60 3.77 23.51
N PRO A 341 -3.39 4.47 22.69
CA PRO A 341 -4.63 3.93 22.11
C PRO A 341 -4.40 2.81 21.09
N GLY A 342 -3.16 2.55 20.66
CA GLY A 342 -2.81 1.49 19.71
C GLY A 342 -2.42 0.16 20.35
N ASP A 343 -2.27 0.11 21.66
CA ASP A 343 -1.71 -1.04 22.38
C ASP A 343 -2.41 -2.36 22.06
N ALA A 344 -3.74 -2.35 22.01
CA ALA A 344 -4.56 -3.52 21.77
C ALA A 344 -4.26 -4.23 20.43
N GLN A 345 -3.68 -3.52 19.46
CA GLN A 345 -3.31 -4.07 18.16
C GLN A 345 -1.98 -4.85 18.18
N MET A 346 -1.24 -4.76 19.29
CA MET A 346 0.05 -5.43 19.44
C MET A 346 -0.08 -6.63 20.38
N SER A 347 0.91 -7.53 20.31
CA SER A 347 1.00 -8.66 21.23
C SER A 347 1.14 -8.20 22.67
N SER A 348 0.63 -8.96 23.62
CA SER A 348 0.74 -8.66 25.05
C SER A 348 2.20 -8.52 25.49
N LEU A 349 3.08 -9.32 24.90
CA LEU A 349 4.53 -9.24 25.13
C LEU A 349 5.14 -7.90 24.68
N PHE A 350 4.71 -7.34 23.55
CA PHE A 350 5.12 -6.00 23.11
C PHE A 350 4.62 -4.94 24.08
N GLN A 351 3.36 -5.03 24.49
CA GLN A 351 2.70 -4.07 25.37
C GLN A 351 3.38 -4.01 26.74
N SER A 352 3.89 -5.14 27.27
CA SER A 352 4.59 -5.18 28.55
C SER A 352 5.88 -4.34 28.60
N HIS A 353 6.42 -3.94 27.43
CA HIS A 353 7.58 -3.05 27.33
C HIS A 353 7.23 -1.56 27.25
N LEU A 354 5.95 -1.23 27.04
CA LEU A 354 5.49 0.14 27.01
C LEU A 354 5.38 0.70 28.43
N ARG A 355 5.84 1.92 28.63
CA ARG A 355 5.75 2.61 29.93
C ARG A 355 4.33 3.10 30.18
N GLY A 356 3.85 3.02 31.41
CA GLY A 356 2.55 3.56 31.80
C GLY A 356 1.41 2.56 31.75
N ASN A 357 1.70 1.25 31.67
CA ASN A 357 0.75 0.16 31.92
C ASN A 357 1.28 -0.80 32.98
N ASP A 358 0.39 -1.63 33.51
CA ASP A 358 0.67 -2.55 34.61
C ASP A 358 0.98 -3.97 34.15
N PHE A 359 1.11 -4.22 32.85
CA PHE A 359 1.31 -5.58 32.33
C PHE A 359 2.54 -6.28 32.88
N ALA A 360 3.60 -5.53 33.02
CA ALA A 360 4.86 -6.04 33.53
C ALA A 360 4.80 -6.45 34.99
N LEU A 361 3.81 -5.94 35.75
CA LEU A 361 3.59 -6.27 37.15
C LEU A 361 2.68 -7.50 37.33
N SER A 362 2.05 -7.99 36.28
CA SER A 362 1.24 -9.21 36.31
C SER A 362 2.06 -10.39 36.81
N PRO A 363 1.57 -11.20 37.77
CA PRO A 363 2.24 -12.41 38.21
C PRO A 363 2.63 -13.29 37.04
N PRO A 364 3.85 -13.86 36.98
CA PRO A 364 4.32 -14.59 35.82
C PRO A 364 3.58 -15.91 35.54
N GLU A 365 3.14 -16.62 36.57
CA GLU A 365 2.42 -17.88 36.43
C GLU A 365 0.99 -17.75 36.88
N ALA A 366 0.06 -18.29 36.08
CA ALA A 366 -1.37 -18.23 36.37
C ALA A 366 -1.80 -19.29 37.39
N ALA A 367 -2.82 -18.97 38.18
CA ALA A 367 -3.38 -19.83 39.19
C ALA A 367 -4.93 -19.83 39.15
N PHE A 368 -5.54 -20.83 39.77
CA PHE A 368 -6.95 -20.80 40.06
C PHE A 368 -7.26 -19.64 41.02
N GLY A 369 -8.37 -18.95 40.85
CA GLY A 369 -8.75 -17.75 41.57
C GLY A 369 -8.12 -16.45 41.02
N SER A 370 -7.27 -16.57 40.02
CA SER A 370 -6.74 -15.40 39.33
C SER A 370 -7.80 -14.72 38.47
N LYS A 371 -7.82 -13.38 38.51
CA LYS A 371 -8.55 -12.56 37.58
C LYS A 371 -7.64 -12.28 36.35
N ILE A 372 -8.17 -12.50 35.17
CA ILE A 372 -7.38 -12.42 33.92
C ILE A 372 -8.14 -11.70 32.83
N THR A 373 -7.42 -11.16 31.85
CA THR A 373 -7.92 -10.87 30.52
C THR A 373 -7.36 -11.87 29.52
N LEU A 374 -8.19 -12.36 28.61
CA LEU A 374 -7.80 -13.28 27.54
C LEU A 374 -7.77 -12.57 26.21
N LYS A 375 -6.59 -12.48 25.61
CA LYS A 375 -6.38 -11.91 24.27
C LYS A 375 -6.33 -13.01 23.23
N ASN A 376 -7.14 -12.86 22.19
CA ASN A 376 -7.04 -13.72 21.02
C ASN A 376 -5.79 -13.35 20.19
N MET A 377 -5.07 -14.34 19.71
CA MET A 377 -3.82 -14.15 18.98
C MET A 377 -4.01 -14.16 17.46
N GLY A 378 -5.21 -14.43 16.98
CA GLY A 378 -5.59 -14.23 15.58
C GLY A 378 -5.64 -12.74 15.25
N TYR A 379 -5.27 -12.41 14.02
CA TYR A 379 -5.30 -11.02 13.57
C TYR A 379 -6.74 -10.49 13.56
N GLY A 380 -6.95 -9.37 14.25
CA GLY A 380 -8.29 -8.80 14.43
C GLY A 380 -9.10 -9.43 15.58
N GLY A 381 -8.51 -10.37 16.35
CA GLY A 381 -9.25 -11.11 17.38
C GLY A 381 -9.73 -10.30 18.59
N GLY A 382 -8.91 -9.41 19.16
CA GLY A 382 -9.26 -8.61 20.34
C GLY A 382 -9.23 -9.35 21.67
N LEU A 383 -9.79 -8.74 22.72
CA LEU A 383 -9.94 -9.29 24.06
C LEU A 383 -11.27 -10.02 24.19
N LEU A 384 -11.29 -11.17 24.87
CA LEU A 384 -12.54 -11.82 25.27
C LEU A 384 -13.36 -10.83 26.09
N HIS A 385 -14.64 -10.71 25.78
CA HIS A 385 -15.52 -9.69 26.30
C HIS A 385 -16.92 -10.26 26.53
N SER A 386 -17.59 -9.80 27.57
CA SER A 386 -18.97 -10.15 27.81
C SER A 386 -19.69 -9.00 28.54
N HIS A 387 -21.00 -8.86 28.34
CA HIS A 387 -21.82 -7.81 28.95
C HIS A 387 -23.23 -8.32 29.17
N VAL A 388 -24.06 -7.60 29.95
CA VAL A 388 -25.38 -8.02 30.36
C VAL A 388 -26.38 -8.33 29.24
N GLN A 389 -26.14 -7.86 28.04
CA GLN A 389 -27.04 -8.08 26.91
C GLN A 389 -26.98 -9.53 26.44
N THR A 390 -28.12 -10.00 25.95
CA THR A 390 -28.28 -11.39 25.49
C THR A 390 -28.35 -11.46 23.97
N TYR A 391 -28.10 -12.66 23.44
CA TYR A 391 -28.31 -12.92 22.02
C TYR A 391 -29.79 -12.83 21.65
N PRO A 392 -30.19 -12.08 20.63
CA PRO A 392 -31.58 -12.04 20.16
C PRO A 392 -31.97 -13.28 19.35
N VAL A 393 -30.99 -14.13 19.02
CA VAL A 393 -31.13 -15.39 18.26
C VAL A 393 -30.32 -16.48 18.95
N GLY A 394 -30.57 -17.73 18.65
CA GLY A 394 -29.82 -18.85 19.25
C GLY A 394 -30.32 -19.17 20.66
N SER A 395 -29.45 -19.22 21.63
CA SER A 395 -29.77 -19.61 23.01
C SER A 395 -30.52 -18.55 23.81
N GLY A 396 -30.47 -17.27 23.40
CA GLY A 396 -30.95 -16.16 24.21
C GLY A 396 -30.10 -15.87 25.46
N GLN A 397 -28.94 -16.49 25.61
CA GLN A 397 -28.01 -16.30 26.72
C GLN A 397 -27.17 -15.04 26.56
N GLN A 398 -26.40 -14.67 27.59
CA GLN A 398 -25.55 -13.51 27.59
C GLN A 398 -24.51 -13.55 26.49
N GLN A 399 -24.29 -12.44 25.78
CA GLN A 399 -23.36 -12.35 24.68
C GLN A 399 -21.90 -12.47 25.14
N VAL A 400 -21.12 -13.27 24.40
CA VAL A 400 -19.68 -13.38 24.53
C VAL A 400 -19.07 -13.05 23.18
N THR A 401 -18.18 -12.06 23.17
CA THR A 401 -17.61 -11.47 21.96
C THR A 401 -16.12 -11.23 22.12
N CYS A 402 -15.46 -10.74 21.09
CA CYS A 402 -14.15 -10.09 21.23
C CYS A 402 -14.26 -8.58 20.96
N TYR A 403 -13.50 -7.80 21.75
CA TYR A 403 -13.52 -6.35 21.73
C TYR A 403 -12.10 -5.78 21.80
N HIS A 404 -11.84 -4.69 21.09
CA HIS A 404 -10.49 -4.14 20.99
C HIS A 404 -10.15 -3.12 22.08
N TYR A 405 -11.14 -2.67 22.83
CA TYR A 405 -10.93 -1.70 23.90
C TYR A 405 -10.93 -2.40 25.25
N ARG A 406 -10.21 -1.84 26.20
CA ARG A 406 -10.14 -2.35 27.56
C ARG A 406 -11.20 -1.71 28.43
N ASP A 407 -11.97 -2.57 29.07
CA ASP A 407 -12.89 -2.21 30.13
C ASP A 407 -13.07 -3.38 31.10
N ASN A 408 -13.82 -3.20 32.16
CA ASN A 408 -14.04 -4.22 33.19
C ASN A 408 -14.80 -5.44 32.65
N ASN A 409 -15.49 -5.32 31.52
CA ASN A 409 -16.19 -6.44 30.89
C ASN A 409 -15.24 -7.41 30.13
N ASN A 410 -13.95 -7.15 30.13
CA ASN A 410 -12.92 -8.07 29.61
C ASN A 410 -12.31 -8.94 30.73
N GLU A 411 -12.76 -8.77 32.00
CA GLU A 411 -12.20 -9.42 33.16
C GLU A 411 -12.93 -10.73 33.48
N PHE A 412 -12.16 -11.80 33.63
CA PHE A 412 -12.66 -13.14 33.90
C PHE A 412 -11.87 -13.77 35.04
N ILE A 413 -12.51 -14.64 35.81
CA ILE A 413 -11.92 -15.39 36.93
C ILE A 413 -11.76 -16.85 36.51
N ILE A 414 -10.57 -17.42 36.75
CA ILE A 414 -10.30 -18.85 36.56
C ILE A 414 -10.79 -19.60 37.79
N THR A 415 -11.79 -20.46 37.63
CA THR A 415 -12.37 -21.25 38.74
C THR A 415 -12.26 -22.75 38.48
N PRO A 416 -12.26 -23.59 39.51
CA PRO A 416 -12.31 -25.06 39.34
C PRO A 416 -13.59 -25.50 38.63
N PRO A 417 -13.59 -26.69 37.99
CA PRO A 417 -14.77 -27.28 37.41
C PRO A 417 -15.81 -27.62 38.52
N TRP A 418 -17.09 -27.80 38.17
CA TRP A 418 -18.15 -28.01 39.13
C TRP A 418 -17.99 -29.27 39.98
N ASN A 419 -17.32 -30.30 39.47
CA ASN A 419 -17.06 -31.57 40.16
C ASN A 419 -15.82 -31.54 41.06
N GLU A 420 -15.18 -30.42 41.26
CA GLU A 420 -14.03 -30.24 42.15
C GLU A 420 -14.38 -29.23 43.27
N PRO A 421 -13.61 -29.23 44.41
CA PRO A 421 -13.78 -28.24 45.46
C PRO A 421 -13.68 -26.81 44.92
N GLN A 422 -14.65 -25.99 45.20
CA GLN A 422 -14.70 -24.58 44.76
C GLN A 422 -13.75 -23.72 45.58
N LEU A 423 -13.40 -22.57 45.06
CA LEU A 423 -12.54 -21.61 45.74
C LEU A 423 -13.22 -21.10 47.03
N PRO A 424 -12.44 -20.88 48.09
CA PRO A 424 -12.98 -20.31 49.34
C PRO A 424 -13.54 -18.89 49.08
N ALA A 425 -14.63 -18.54 49.78
CA ALA A 425 -15.28 -17.22 49.61
C ALA A 425 -14.32 -16.04 49.84
N ASN A 426 -13.31 -16.21 50.70
CA ASN A 426 -12.26 -15.20 50.96
C ASN A 426 -10.95 -15.63 50.34
N TYR A 427 -10.92 -15.92 49.07
CA TYR A 427 -9.73 -16.42 48.37
C TYR A 427 -8.49 -15.53 48.57
N SER A 428 -8.62 -14.20 48.49
CA SER A 428 -7.47 -13.29 48.66
C SER A 428 -6.78 -13.36 50.04
N SER A 429 -7.50 -13.73 51.10
CA SER A 429 -6.99 -13.88 52.48
C SER A 429 -6.81 -15.35 52.92
N SER A 430 -7.09 -16.32 52.06
CA SER A 430 -6.96 -17.74 52.35
C SER A 430 -5.48 -18.15 52.58
N THR A 431 -5.26 -19.03 53.58
CA THR A 431 -3.97 -19.65 53.86
C THR A 431 -3.76 -20.97 53.14
N GLU A 432 -4.75 -21.46 52.39
CA GLU A 432 -4.66 -22.68 51.62
C GLU A 432 -3.57 -22.59 50.56
N PRO A 433 -2.91 -23.70 50.18
CA PRO A 433 -1.91 -23.69 49.11
C PRO A 433 -2.51 -23.18 47.80
N ILE A 434 -1.77 -22.29 47.09
CA ILE A 434 -2.19 -21.77 45.76
C ILE A 434 -2.12 -22.91 44.74
N ARG A 435 -3.23 -23.17 44.06
CA ARG A 435 -3.27 -24.11 42.94
C ARG A 435 -2.88 -23.41 41.65
N MET A 436 -1.65 -23.70 41.18
CA MET A 436 -1.18 -23.16 39.92
C MET A 436 -1.89 -23.80 38.74
N LEU A 437 -2.17 -23.01 37.69
CA LEU A 437 -2.79 -23.49 36.46
C LEU A 437 -1.73 -24.21 35.60
N LYS A 438 -2.08 -25.42 35.15
CA LYS A 438 -1.18 -26.27 34.38
C LYS A 438 -1.77 -26.66 33.01
N ASN A 439 -0.89 -27.04 32.08
CA ASN A 439 -1.29 -27.59 30.80
C ASN A 439 -2.14 -28.86 30.95
N ASN A 440 -3.31 -28.90 30.35
CA ASN A 440 -4.41 -29.87 30.40
C ASN A 440 -5.30 -29.83 31.69
N ASP A 441 -5.18 -28.79 32.49
CA ASP A 441 -6.17 -28.55 33.55
C ASP A 441 -7.55 -28.24 32.92
N VAL A 442 -8.59 -28.66 33.65
CA VAL A 442 -9.98 -28.30 33.36
C VAL A 442 -10.34 -27.09 34.21
N ILE A 443 -10.88 -26.09 33.58
CA ILE A 443 -11.26 -24.83 34.22
C ILE A 443 -12.68 -24.42 33.84
N ARG A 444 -13.28 -23.56 34.66
CA ARG A 444 -14.38 -22.67 34.27
C ARG A 444 -13.83 -21.24 34.17
N ILE A 445 -14.38 -20.49 33.26
CA ILE A 445 -14.02 -19.08 33.03
C ILE A 445 -15.27 -18.28 33.38
N VAL A 446 -15.20 -17.51 34.47
CA VAL A 446 -16.35 -16.78 35.00
C VAL A 446 -16.18 -15.31 34.73
N HIS A 447 -17.13 -14.67 34.09
CA HIS A 447 -17.11 -13.23 33.84
C HIS A 447 -17.25 -12.44 35.15
N ASP A 448 -16.27 -11.58 35.45
CA ASP A 448 -16.17 -10.94 36.76
C ASP A 448 -17.36 -10.03 37.08
N GLN A 449 -17.89 -9.27 36.09
CA GLN A 449 -18.95 -8.30 36.30
C GLN A 449 -20.35 -8.95 36.46
N THR A 450 -20.64 -10.00 35.69
CA THR A 450 -22.00 -10.62 35.69
C THR A 450 -22.06 -12.00 36.35
N LYS A 451 -20.90 -12.53 36.74
CA LYS A 451 -20.74 -13.85 37.35
C LYS A 451 -21.24 -15.02 36.49
N ARG A 452 -21.40 -14.81 35.19
CA ARG A 452 -21.77 -15.84 34.21
C ARG A 452 -20.56 -16.70 33.81
N ASN A 453 -20.81 -18.01 33.67
CA ASN A 453 -19.78 -18.94 33.16
C ASN A 453 -19.69 -18.84 31.63
N ILE A 454 -18.50 -18.91 31.07
CA ILE A 454 -18.32 -19.10 29.64
C ILE A 454 -18.75 -20.50 29.25
N HIS A 455 -19.74 -20.57 28.41
CA HIS A 455 -20.53 -21.76 28.12
C HIS A 455 -20.63 -22.02 26.62
N SER A 456 -20.73 -23.27 26.22
CA SER A 456 -21.08 -23.64 24.84
C SER A 456 -21.88 -24.94 24.81
N HIS A 457 -22.91 -24.96 23.97
CA HIS A 457 -23.74 -26.16 23.78
C HIS A 457 -24.14 -26.26 22.29
N ASN A 458 -24.92 -27.29 21.92
CA ASN A 458 -25.18 -27.59 20.52
C ASN A 458 -26.23 -26.64 19.90
N VAL A 459 -25.94 -25.36 19.93
CA VAL A 459 -26.66 -24.26 19.25
C VAL A 459 -25.72 -23.63 18.26
N ALA A 460 -26.18 -23.37 17.01
CA ALA A 460 -25.39 -22.74 15.98
C ALA A 460 -25.08 -21.26 16.32
N ALA A 461 -23.85 -20.82 16.06
CA ALA A 461 -23.44 -19.45 16.25
C ALA A 461 -24.29 -18.46 15.42
N PRO A 462 -24.49 -17.23 15.88
CA PRO A 462 -25.38 -16.26 15.23
C PRO A 462 -25.01 -15.93 13.78
N VAL A 463 -23.75 -15.78 13.47
CA VAL A 463 -23.23 -15.45 12.13
C VAL A 463 -22.57 -16.65 11.47
N THR A 464 -21.58 -17.26 12.12
CA THR A 464 -20.82 -18.42 11.63
C THR A 464 -21.57 -19.71 11.96
N LYS A 465 -22.60 -20.01 11.18
CA LYS A 465 -23.56 -21.11 11.44
C LYS A 465 -22.96 -22.53 11.51
N GLU A 466 -21.81 -22.75 10.93
CA GLU A 466 -21.05 -24.01 10.98
C GLU A 466 -20.47 -24.29 12.36
N ASN A 467 -20.24 -23.26 13.16
CA ASN A 467 -19.70 -23.34 14.51
C ASN A 467 -20.82 -23.28 15.57
N LEU A 468 -20.44 -23.52 16.82
CA LEU A 468 -21.37 -23.44 17.95
C LEU A 468 -21.25 -22.06 18.62
N GLU A 469 -22.37 -21.63 19.20
CA GLU A 469 -22.45 -20.42 20.00
C GLU A 469 -21.62 -20.55 21.28
N VAL A 470 -20.89 -19.50 21.64
CA VAL A 470 -20.30 -19.30 22.96
C VAL A 470 -21.07 -18.21 23.66
N SER A 471 -21.51 -18.46 24.88
CA SER A 471 -22.39 -17.59 25.63
C SER A 471 -22.05 -17.51 27.13
N GLY A 472 -22.61 -16.59 27.85
CA GLY A 472 -22.55 -16.54 29.31
C GLY A 472 -23.79 -17.18 29.95
N TYR A 473 -23.56 -18.24 30.75
CA TYR A 473 -24.62 -19.03 31.34
C TYR A 473 -24.51 -19.16 32.88
N GLY A 474 -25.62 -19.39 33.52
CA GLY A 474 -25.69 -19.66 34.96
C GLY A 474 -25.22 -18.48 35.82
N ASP A 475 -24.67 -18.80 36.98
CA ASP A 475 -24.10 -17.87 37.95
C ASP A 475 -23.05 -18.55 38.83
N GLU A 476 -22.72 -17.98 40.00
CA GLU A 476 -21.75 -18.57 40.95
C GLU A 476 -22.19 -19.94 41.53
N SER A 477 -23.49 -20.22 41.53
CA SER A 477 -24.08 -21.46 42.10
C SER A 477 -24.70 -22.36 41.04
N THR A 478 -25.00 -21.83 39.88
CA THR A 478 -25.75 -22.50 38.81
C THR A 478 -24.87 -22.66 37.57
N GLY A 479 -24.69 -23.89 37.15
CA GLY A 479 -23.96 -24.22 35.92
C GLY A 479 -24.04 -25.71 35.61
N ASP A 480 -23.39 -26.10 34.53
CA ASP A 480 -23.35 -27.49 34.11
C ASP A 480 -21.98 -27.87 33.50
N ASP A 481 -21.88 -29.11 33.03
CA ASP A 481 -20.63 -29.63 32.45
C ASP A 481 -20.24 -28.92 31.12
N ASN A 482 -21.12 -28.11 30.52
CA ASN A 482 -20.80 -27.32 29.33
C ASN A 482 -20.09 -25.98 29.64
N ASP A 483 -19.83 -25.71 30.90
CA ASP A 483 -18.98 -24.61 31.37
C ASP A 483 -17.49 -25.02 31.43
N HIS A 484 -17.17 -26.28 31.18
CA HIS A 484 -15.84 -26.85 31.39
C HIS A 484 -14.97 -26.75 30.15
N TRP A 485 -13.81 -26.12 30.31
CA TRP A 485 -12.81 -25.91 29.28
C TRP A 485 -11.48 -26.54 29.67
N VAL A 486 -10.87 -27.30 28.77
CA VAL A 486 -9.52 -27.84 28.90
C VAL A 486 -8.53 -26.86 28.35
N VAL A 487 -7.53 -26.50 29.16
CA VAL A 487 -6.46 -25.59 28.75
C VAL A 487 -5.36 -26.38 28.07
N GLU A 488 -5.21 -26.20 26.74
CA GLU A 488 -4.18 -26.87 25.96
C GLU A 488 -3.10 -25.85 25.53
N VAL A 489 -1.87 -26.06 25.98
CA VAL A 489 -0.76 -25.18 25.60
C VAL A 489 -0.28 -25.50 24.20
N VAL A 490 -0.26 -24.49 23.34
CA VAL A 490 0.35 -24.56 22.01
C VAL A 490 1.87 -24.53 22.14
N ASP A 491 2.38 -23.44 22.72
CA ASP A 491 3.78 -23.24 23.10
C ASP A 491 3.91 -22.02 24.04
N ASP A 492 5.11 -21.80 24.50
CA ASP A 492 5.49 -20.57 25.20
C ASP A 492 6.50 -19.79 24.36
N MET A 493 6.25 -18.51 24.14
CA MET A 493 7.05 -17.66 23.23
C MET A 493 8.50 -17.49 23.67
N VAL A 494 8.77 -17.73 24.95
CA VAL A 494 10.13 -17.63 25.55
C VAL A 494 10.73 -19.02 25.82
N HIS A 495 9.92 -19.95 26.33
CA HIS A 495 10.39 -21.24 26.80
C HIS A 495 10.12 -22.40 25.81
N GLY A 496 9.42 -22.13 24.71
CA GLY A 496 9.11 -23.15 23.70
C GLY A 496 7.99 -24.09 24.10
N LYS A 497 8.11 -25.39 23.80
CA LYS A 497 7.07 -26.39 24.10
C LYS A 497 6.99 -26.69 25.60
N ILE A 498 5.80 -26.59 26.17
CA ILE A 498 5.52 -26.91 27.55
C ILE A 498 4.89 -28.32 27.64
N PRO A 499 5.45 -29.23 28.47
CA PRO A 499 4.89 -30.58 28.66
C PRO A 499 3.54 -30.54 29.39
N ARG A 500 2.82 -31.66 29.41
CA ARG A 500 1.63 -31.83 30.25
C ARG A 500 1.97 -31.54 31.71
N GLY A 501 1.10 -30.83 32.41
CA GLY A 501 1.32 -30.44 33.79
C GLY A 501 2.39 -29.32 33.98
N GLY A 502 2.93 -28.78 32.90
CA GLY A 502 3.80 -27.60 32.94
C GLY A 502 3.06 -26.31 33.23
N PRO A 503 3.70 -25.27 33.77
CA PRO A 503 3.06 -24.03 34.17
C PRO A 503 2.56 -23.24 32.99
N ILE A 504 1.47 -22.50 33.19
CA ILE A 504 0.95 -21.53 32.22
C ILE A 504 1.34 -20.13 32.69
N ARG A 505 2.05 -19.40 31.78
CA ARG A 505 2.55 -18.06 32.09
C ARG A 505 1.74 -16.99 31.40
N SER A 506 1.49 -15.91 32.12
CA SER A 506 0.94 -14.68 31.52
C SER A 506 1.91 -14.13 30.48
N LEU A 507 1.43 -13.39 29.52
CA LEU A 507 2.15 -12.74 28.42
C LEU A 507 2.86 -13.67 27.42
N THR A 508 3.37 -14.84 27.84
CA THR A 508 4.25 -15.67 27.01
C THR A 508 3.61 -16.96 26.52
N THR A 509 2.76 -17.61 27.34
CA THR A 509 2.12 -18.87 26.94
C THR A 509 0.96 -18.65 25.97
N ARG A 510 0.99 -19.38 24.84
CA ARG A 510 -0.11 -19.47 23.88
C ARG A 510 -0.90 -20.71 24.18
N LEU A 511 -2.19 -20.58 24.39
CA LEU A 511 -3.08 -21.67 24.79
C LEU A 511 -4.30 -21.77 23.88
N ARG A 512 -4.93 -22.93 23.83
CA ARG A 512 -6.23 -23.20 23.24
C ARG A 512 -7.20 -23.64 24.35
N LEU A 513 -8.43 -23.23 24.25
CA LEU A 513 -9.48 -23.59 25.16
C LEU A 513 -10.39 -24.60 24.45
N ARG A 514 -10.23 -25.89 24.81
CA ARG A 514 -11.04 -26.97 24.25
C ARG A 514 -12.23 -27.24 25.17
N HIS A 515 -13.43 -27.21 24.64
CA HIS A 515 -14.63 -27.58 25.37
C HIS A 515 -14.57 -29.04 25.77
N LYS A 516 -14.78 -29.35 27.07
CA LYS A 516 -14.53 -30.69 27.60
C LYS A 516 -15.47 -31.72 27.01
N ASN A 517 -16.76 -31.45 26.91
CA ASN A 517 -17.78 -32.40 26.47
C ASN A 517 -17.90 -32.50 24.93
N ILE A 518 -17.91 -31.34 24.26
CA ILE A 518 -18.14 -31.26 22.79
C ILE A 518 -16.85 -31.48 22.00
N GLY A 519 -15.70 -31.07 22.58
CA GLY A 519 -14.41 -31.18 21.92
C GLY A 519 -14.08 -30.05 20.94
N CYS A 520 -14.98 -29.07 20.77
CA CYS A 520 -14.73 -27.88 19.96
C CYS A 520 -13.78 -26.90 20.65
N TYR A 521 -13.22 -25.94 19.90
CA TYR A 521 -12.23 -24.97 20.38
C TYR A 521 -12.79 -23.56 20.37
N MET A 522 -12.61 -22.82 21.48
CA MET A 522 -12.98 -21.40 21.54
C MET A 522 -12.17 -20.62 20.50
N ARG A 523 -12.87 -19.88 19.65
CA ARG A 523 -12.32 -19.19 18.48
C ARG A 523 -12.92 -17.81 18.35
N ALA A 524 -12.09 -16.78 18.14
CA ALA A 524 -12.59 -15.51 17.63
C ALA A 524 -12.84 -15.67 16.12
N ALA A 525 -14.09 -15.58 15.70
CA ALA A 525 -14.45 -15.74 14.30
C ALA A 525 -13.92 -14.56 13.45
N ASN A 526 -13.69 -14.80 12.16
CA ASN A 526 -13.38 -13.71 11.21
C ASN A 526 -14.68 -13.01 10.75
N ALA A 527 -15.62 -12.84 11.68
CA ALA A 527 -16.94 -12.29 11.44
C ALA A 527 -17.31 -11.33 12.58
N VAL A 528 -18.05 -10.31 12.24
CA VAL A 528 -18.59 -9.36 13.21
C VAL A 528 -20.08 -9.59 13.38
N LEU A 529 -20.55 -9.43 14.61
CA LEU A 529 -21.98 -9.48 14.92
C LEU A 529 -22.69 -8.30 14.23
N PRO A 530 -23.98 -8.46 13.90
CA PRO A 530 -24.81 -7.35 13.41
C PRO A 530 -24.89 -6.19 14.40
N GLN A 531 -25.66 -5.15 14.06
CA GLN A 531 -25.80 -3.95 14.89
C GLN A 531 -26.25 -4.23 16.33
N TRP A 532 -27.05 -5.26 16.57
CA TRP A 532 -27.48 -5.64 17.92
C TRP A 532 -26.32 -6.16 18.80
N GLY A 533 -25.22 -6.61 18.23
CA GLY A 533 -23.97 -6.99 18.91
C GLY A 533 -22.86 -5.93 18.72
N TRP A 534 -23.20 -4.68 18.45
CA TRP A 534 -22.29 -3.52 18.27
C TRP A 534 -21.17 -3.74 17.26
N LYS A 535 -21.36 -4.66 16.30
CA LYS A 535 -20.31 -5.03 15.34
C LYS A 535 -19.04 -5.53 16.02
N GLN A 536 -19.16 -6.07 17.24
CA GLN A 536 -18.06 -6.76 17.92
C GLN A 536 -17.79 -8.10 17.22
N ILE A 537 -16.59 -8.64 17.43
CA ILE A 537 -16.17 -9.90 16.79
C ILE A 537 -16.90 -11.05 17.45
N GLU A 538 -17.48 -11.93 16.67
CA GLU A 538 -18.16 -13.15 17.13
C GLU A 538 -17.16 -14.12 17.75
N VAL A 539 -17.48 -14.67 18.91
CA VAL A 539 -16.76 -15.78 19.54
C VAL A 539 -17.57 -17.05 19.37
N THR A 540 -16.96 -18.09 18.88
CA THR A 540 -17.59 -19.38 18.56
C THR A 540 -16.82 -20.55 19.15
N CYS A 541 -17.46 -21.71 19.30
CA CYS A 541 -16.78 -22.96 19.53
C CYS A 541 -16.64 -23.68 18.18
N ASP A 542 -15.42 -23.67 17.64
CA ASP A 542 -15.09 -24.24 16.34
C ASP A 542 -14.93 -25.75 16.43
N LYS A 543 -15.72 -26.47 15.63
CA LYS A 543 -15.69 -27.94 15.55
C LYS A 543 -14.48 -28.48 14.82
N GLU A 544 -13.85 -27.63 13.98
CA GLU A 544 -12.66 -28.00 13.25
C GLU A 544 -11.42 -27.84 14.15
N ASN A 545 -10.73 -28.95 14.39
CA ASN A 545 -9.47 -28.91 15.11
C ASN A 545 -8.31 -28.57 14.19
N ASN A 546 -8.10 -27.29 13.91
CA ASN A 546 -6.91 -26.80 13.20
C ASN A 546 -5.89 -26.18 14.20
N PRO A 547 -4.83 -26.94 14.58
CA PRO A 547 -3.86 -26.42 15.55
C PRO A 547 -3.06 -25.22 15.06
N LYS A 548 -3.07 -24.92 13.77
CA LYS A 548 -2.36 -23.78 13.17
C LYS A 548 -3.23 -22.53 13.07
N ASP A 549 -4.53 -22.63 13.31
CA ASP A 549 -5.41 -21.47 13.29
C ASP A 549 -5.19 -20.61 14.52
N GLN A 550 -4.55 -19.46 14.33
CA GLN A 550 -4.26 -18.49 15.39
C GLN A 550 -5.51 -17.88 16.03
N HIS A 551 -6.68 -17.93 15.36
CA HIS A 551 -7.94 -17.47 15.95
C HIS A 551 -8.44 -18.40 17.05
N THR A 552 -7.93 -19.63 17.16
CA THR A 552 -8.16 -20.54 18.31
C THR A 552 -7.12 -20.35 19.41
N TRP A 553 -6.10 -19.51 19.20
CA TRP A 553 -5.04 -19.28 20.18
C TRP A 553 -5.37 -18.08 21.05
N TRP A 554 -5.15 -18.26 22.36
CA TRP A 554 -5.39 -17.26 23.37
C TRP A 554 -4.12 -17.06 24.20
N ASN A 555 -4.02 -15.89 24.79
CA ASN A 555 -2.94 -15.51 25.70
C ASN A 555 -3.54 -14.78 26.90
N ILE A 556 -3.03 -15.07 28.12
CA ILE A 556 -3.38 -14.27 29.30
C ILE A 556 -2.62 -12.95 29.19
N GLU A 557 -3.36 -11.86 28.94
CA GLU A 557 -2.77 -10.54 28.74
C GLU A 557 -2.53 -9.83 30.06
N ASN A 558 -3.59 -9.60 30.87
CA ASN A 558 -3.50 -9.12 32.24
C ASN A 558 -3.79 -10.27 33.19
N HIS A 559 -3.10 -10.23 34.32
CA HIS A 559 -3.23 -11.22 35.37
C HIS A 559 -3.13 -10.56 36.75
N TRP A 560 -4.16 -10.69 37.56
CA TRP A 560 -4.21 -10.16 38.94
C TRP A 560 -4.45 -11.30 39.90
N ASN A 561 -3.58 -11.40 40.91
CA ASN A 561 -3.74 -12.31 42.02
C ASN A 561 -2.87 -11.82 43.19
N ASP A 562 -3.49 -11.29 44.22
CA ASP A 562 -2.82 -10.68 45.36
C ASP A 562 -1.95 -11.67 46.15
N ARG A 563 -2.13 -12.97 45.95
CA ARG A 563 -1.41 -14.04 46.61
C ARG A 563 -0.12 -14.46 45.89
N LEU A 564 0.09 -13.98 44.67
CA LEU A 564 1.23 -14.28 43.84
C LEU A 564 2.22 -13.10 43.80
N PRO A 565 3.54 -13.36 43.69
CA PRO A 565 4.51 -12.27 43.51
C PRO A 565 4.30 -11.56 42.18
N PRO A 566 4.50 -10.23 42.17
CA PRO A 566 4.41 -9.45 40.92
C PRO A 566 5.51 -9.88 39.95
N GLY A 567 5.23 -9.71 38.66
CA GLY A 567 6.20 -9.94 37.59
C GLY A 567 7.28 -8.86 37.52
N ASP A 568 8.26 -9.11 36.68
CA ASP A 568 9.35 -8.16 36.37
C ASP A 568 9.35 -7.86 34.85
N SER A 569 9.26 -6.60 34.50
CA SER A 569 9.28 -6.12 33.08
C SER A 569 10.57 -6.47 32.33
N GLN A 570 11.66 -6.74 33.07
CA GLN A 570 12.96 -7.06 32.45
C GLN A 570 13.04 -8.50 31.95
N LEU A 571 12.15 -9.38 32.41
CA LEU A 571 12.16 -10.82 32.10
C LEU A 571 11.77 -11.12 30.64
N TYR A 572 11.06 -10.21 30.00
CA TYR A 572 10.47 -10.45 28.69
C TYR A 572 10.96 -9.42 27.67
N ARG A 573 11.44 -9.89 26.54
CA ARG A 573 11.82 -9.02 25.42
C ARG A 573 11.07 -9.44 24.16
N SER A 574 10.38 -8.50 23.52
CA SER A 574 9.76 -8.74 22.22
C SER A 574 10.76 -8.47 21.10
N PRO A 575 11.07 -9.46 20.24
CA PRO A 575 12.00 -9.27 19.13
C PRO A 575 11.43 -8.34 18.06
N PHE A 576 12.22 -7.36 17.63
CA PHE A 576 11.82 -6.38 16.59
C PHE A 576 11.17 -7.02 15.36
N LEU A 577 11.74 -8.10 14.84
CA LEU A 577 11.24 -8.73 13.61
C LEU A 577 9.83 -9.31 13.80
N ARG A 578 9.54 -9.88 14.97
CA ARG A 578 8.20 -10.37 15.31
C ARG A 578 7.20 -9.23 15.37
N ASP A 579 7.54 -8.15 16.06
CA ASP A 579 6.67 -6.99 16.22
C ASP A 579 6.44 -6.28 14.89
N PHE A 580 7.50 -6.19 14.07
CA PHE A 580 7.42 -5.65 12.71
C PHE A 580 6.45 -6.45 11.83
N ILE A 581 6.56 -7.79 11.81
CA ILE A 581 5.67 -8.65 11.03
C ILE A 581 4.24 -8.53 11.59
N HIS A 582 4.08 -8.62 12.91
CA HIS A 582 2.78 -8.53 13.57
C HIS A 582 2.06 -7.22 13.20
N LEU A 583 2.73 -6.08 13.36
CA LEU A 583 2.14 -4.78 13.03
C LEU A 583 1.77 -4.67 11.54
N ASN A 584 2.62 -5.15 10.63
CA ASN A 584 2.32 -5.12 9.20
C ASN A 584 1.10 -5.99 8.85
N VAL A 585 0.94 -7.15 9.47
CA VAL A 585 -0.24 -8.00 9.23
C VAL A 585 -1.49 -7.36 9.85
N ALA A 586 -1.40 -6.80 11.05
CA ALA A 586 -2.50 -6.05 11.66
C ALA A 586 -2.94 -4.86 10.77
N MET A 587 -1.98 -4.10 10.25
CA MET A 587 -2.24 -3.01 9.29
C MET A 587 -2.95 -3.51 8.02
N MET A 588 -2.51 -4.65 7.46
CA MET A 588 -3.12 -5.24 6.27
C MET A 588 -4.54 -5.70 6.54
N THR A 589 -4.76 -6.38 7.65
CA THR A 589 -6.09 -6.86 8.07
C THR A 589 -7.06 -5.68 8.27
N SER A 590 -6.63 -4.65 9.00
CA SER A 590 -7.44 -3.44 9.22
C SER A 590 -7.70 -2.67 7.93
N ASN A 591 -6.69 -2.58 7.04
CA ASN A 591 -6.87 -1.93 5.74
C ASN A 591 -7.89 -2.67 4.85
N ASN A 592 -7.91 -4.00 4.90
CA ASN A 592 -8.85 -4.82 4.12
C ASN A 592 -10.27 -4.78 4.72
N ALA A 593 -10.41 -4.47 6.01
CA ALA A 593 -11.70 -4.30 6.67
C ALA A 593 -12.38 -2.94 6.38
N LEU A 594 -11.70 -2.00 5.72
CA LEU A 594 -12.26 -0.70 5.31
C LEU A 594 -13.20 -0.84 4.11
N ILE A 595 -14.23 -1.67 4.23
CA ILE A 595 -15.29 -1.82 3.23
C ILE A 595 -16.39 -0.75 3.45
N PRO A 596 -17.14 -0.36 2.40
CA PRO A 596 -18.27 0.54 2.55
C PRO A 596 -19.31 -0.04 3.54
N ASP A 597 -19.77 0.79 4.46
CA ASP A 597 -20.86 0.43 5.37
C ASP A 597 -22.18 0.44 4.59
N ALA A 598 -22.90 -0.68 4.60
CA ALA A 598 -24.17 -0.79 3.88
C ALA A 598 -25.27 0.11 4.49
N ASP A 599 -25.17 0.43 5.77
CA ASP A 599 -26.16 1.18 6.55
C ASP A 599 -25.84 2.69 6.60
N LYS A 600 -24.66 3.11 6.13
CA LYS A 600 -24.21 4.51 6.20
C LYS A 600 -23.52 4.94 4.91
N GLU A 601 -24.16 5.85 4.20
CA GLU A 601 -23.57 6.47 3.01
C GLU A 601 -22.45 7.45 3.40
N ASP A 602 -21.24 7.23 2.88
CA ASP A 602 -20.15 8.20 3.00
C ASP A 602 -20.23 9.21 1.84
N ILE A 603 -20.75 10.40 2.14
CA ILE A 603 -20.95 11.49 1.17
C ILE A 603 -19.63 11.95 0.52
N LEU A 604 -18.49 11.71 1.18
CA LEU A 604 -17.16 12.08 0.68
C LEU A 604 -16.55 11.00 -0.23
N ALA A 605 -17.06 9.78 -0.16
CA ALA A 605 -16.59 8.68 -0.98
C ALA A 605 -16.89 8.92 -2.47
N SER A 606 -16.02 8.40 -3.32
CA SER A 606 -16.19 8.48 -4.77
C SER A 606 -15.71 7.20 -5.45
N LYS A 607 -16.40 6.82 -6.53
CA LYS A 607 -16.05 5.64 -7.32
C LYS A 607 -14.81 5.93 -8.18
N PRO A 608 -13.93 4.96 -8.38
CA PRO A 608 -12.75 5.15 -9.23
C PRO A 608 -13.07 5.64 -10.65
N PHE A 609 -14.19 5.21 -11.23
CA PHE A 609 -14.64 5.66 -12.56
C PHE A 609 -14.97 7.15 -12.63
N ASP A 610 -15.25 7.79 -11.51
CA ASP A 610 -15.58 9.21 -11.44
C ASP A 610 -14.35 10.11 -11.57
N TRP A 611 -13.16 9.60 -11.19
CA TRP A 611 -11.96 10.40 -11.01
C TRP A 611 -11.37 10.97 -12.30
N PRO A 612 -11.19 10.19 -13.40
CA PRO A 612 -10.52 10.70 -14.60
C PRO A 612 -11.21 11.92 -15.21
N PHE A 613 -12.51 12.05 -15.01
CA PHE A 613 -13.32 13.12 -15.57
C PHE A 613 -13.86 14.12 -14.53
N LEU A 614 -13.33 14.06 -13.28
CA LEU A 614 -13.79 14.92 -12.19
C LEU A 614 -15.32 14.89 -12.06
N TRP A 615 -15.89 13.69 -11.98
CA TRP A 615 -17.34 13.59 -11.83
C TRP A 615 -17.78 14.19 -10.50
N ASN A 616 -17.06 13.90 -9.43
CA ASN A 616 -17.25 14.44 -8.09
C ASN A 616 -15.97 15.16 -7.62
N GLY A 617 -16.13 16.15 -6.75
CA GLY A 617 -15.04 16.74 -5.96
C GLY A 617 -15.22 16.38 -4.48
N LEU A 618 -14.29 16.80 -3.62
CA LEU A 618 -14.29 16.48 -2.21
C LEU A 618 -14.29 17.75 -1.36
N ARG A 619 -15.30 17.93 -0.51
CA ARG A 619 -15.28 18.97 0.53
C ARG A 619 -14.28 18.58 1.60
N MET A 620 -13.32 19.49 1.89
CA MET A 620 -12.25 19.21 2.84
C MET A 620 -12.55 19.67 4.27
N ASN A 621 -13.58 20.51 4.47
CA ASN A 621 -14.00 20.98 5.78
C ASN A 621 -15.50 21.33 5.78
N SER A 622 -16.06 21.65 6.96
CA SER A 622 -17.40 22.22 7.06
C SER A 622 -17.51 23.55 6.32
N TRP A 623 -18.70 23.85 5.79
CA TRP A 623 -18.93 25.05 4.99
C TRP A 623 -19.91 25.99 5.70
N ASP A 624 -19.61 26.30 6.97
CA ASP A 624 -20.34 27.27 7.76
C ASP A 624 -20.04 28.69 7.23
N ASP A 625 -20.93 29.64 7.48
CA ASP A 625 -20.88 30.99 6.90
C ASP A 625 -19.55 31.72 7.20
N ASN A 626 -19.00 31.52 8.38
CA ASN A 626 -17.75 32.17 8.83
C ASN A 626 -16.49 31.34 8.52
N SER A 627 -16.62 30.10 7.99
CA SER A 627 -15.46 29.26 7.71
C SER A 627 -14.82 29.55 6.35
N ILE A 628 -13.52 29.35 6.24
CA ILE A 628 -12.83 29.30 4.95
C ILE A 628 -13.03 27.92 4.35
N LYS A 629 -13.66 27.88 3.18
CA LYS A 629 -14.12 26.64 2.55
C LYS A 629 -13.09 26.12 1.57
N PHE A 630 -12.69 24.87 1.70
CA PHE A 630 -11.78 24.20 0.77
C PHE A 630 -12.49 23.07 0.02
N TYR A 631 -12.14 22.95 -1.25
CA TYR A 631 -12.70 21.92 -2.12
C TYR A 631 -11.61 21.26 -2.95
N LEU A 632 -11.37 19.98 -2.71
CA LEU A 632 -10.43 19.21 -3.53
C LEU A 632 -11.07 18.94 -4.89
N LEU A 633 -10.61 19.69 -5.88
CA LEU A 633 -10.95 19.53 -7.28
C LEU A 633 -9.71 19.90 -8.10
N GLY A 634 -9.34 19.06 -9.05
CA GLY A 634 -8.24 19.36 -9.96
C GLY A 634 -8.61 20.43 -11.00
N ASN A 635 -7.63 20.87 -11.78
CA ASN A 635 -7.87 21.74 -12.93
C ASN A 635 -8.57 20.94 -14.05
N PRO A 636 -9.83 21.23 -14.42
CA PRO A 636 -10.56 20.43 -15.40
C PRO A 636 -9.87 20.36 -16.76
N VAL A 637 -9.17 21.42 -17.18
CA VAL A 637 -8.41 21.41 -18.43
C VAL A 637 -7.32 20.33 -18.40
N ILE A 638 -6.57 20.24 -17.29
CA ILE A 638 -5.50 19.23 -17.13
C ILE A 638 -6.11 17.83 -17.07
N TRP A 639 -7.11 17.63 -16.22
CA TRP A 639 -7.67 16.31 -15.92
C TRP A 639 -8.39 15.72 -17.14
N TRP A 640 -9.25 16.50 -17.78
CA TRP A 640 -10.02 16.00 -18.94
C TRP A 640 -9.11 15.74 -20.14
N THR A 641 -8.19 16.65 -20.44
CA THR A 641 -7.30 16.47 -21.60
C THR A 641 -6.32 15.32 -21.38
N SER A 642 -5.79 15.14 -20.15
CA SER A 642 -4.91 14.01 -19.84
C SER A 642 -5.66 12.67 -19.87
N SER A 643 -6.89 12.63 -19.40
CA SER A 643 -7.73 11.42 -19.49
C SER A 643 -8.06 11.05 -20.94
N LEU A 644 -8.42 12.05 -21.76
CA LEU A 644 -8.65 11.85 -23.20
C LEU A 644 -7.37 11.41 -23.93
N SER A 645 -6.21 11.87 -23.47
CA SER A 645 -4.92 11.49 -24.08
C SER A 645 -4.62 9.99 -23.96
N LEU A 646 -5.10 9.34 -22.90
CA LEU A 646 -4.95 7.87 -22.73
C LEU A 646 -5.71 7.11 -23.82
N LEU A 647 -6.94 7.56 -24.14
CA LEU A 647 -7.73 7.00 -25.23
C LEU A 647 -7.07 7.28 -26.57
N ALA A 648 -6.62 8.54 -26.77
CA ALA A 648 -5.91 8.94 -27.98
C ALA A 648 -4.63 8.14 -28.18
N PHE A 649 -3.90 7.82 -27.11
CA PHE A 649 -2.74 6.94 -27.16
C PHE A 649 -3.13 5.54 -27.61
N GLY A 650 -4.18 4.95 -27.06
CA GLY A 650 -4.68 3.63 -27.45
C GLY A 650 -4.99 3.58 -28.95
N VAL A 651 -5.71 4.56 -29.48
CA VAL A 651 -6.01 4.69 -30.91
C VAL A 651 -4.73 4.86 -31.74
N THR A 652 -3.81 5.71 -31.30
CA THR A 652 -2.54 5.95 -31.98
C THR A 652 -1.68 4.69 -32.04
N TRP A 653 -1.60 3.99 -30.93
CA TRP A 653 -0.83 2.74 -30.81
C TRP A 653 -1.41 1.67 -31.75
N LEU A 654 -2.73 1.46 -31.72
CA LEU A 654 -3.41 0.54 -32.63
C LEU A 654 -3.19 0.91 -34.11
N TRP A 655 -3.28 2.20 -34.43
CA TRP A 655 -2.99 2.71 -35.77
C TRP A 655 -1.57 2.37 -36.23
N TYR A 656 -0.57 2.65 -35.41
CA TYR A 656 0.82 2.30 -35.73
C TYR A 656 1.03 0.78 -35.82
N MET A 657 0.37 -0.01 -34.98
CA MET A 657 0.44 -1.47 -35.05
C MET A 657 -0.14 -2.01 -36.35
N MET A 658 -1.33 -1.55 -36.77
CA MET A 658 -1.95 -1.96 -38.03
C MET A 658 -1.10 -1.59 -39.25
N ARG A 659 -0.52 -0.39 -39.25
CA ARG A 659 0.36 0.06 -40.33
C ARG A 659 1.66 -0.74 -40.37
N ARG A 660 2.26 -0.99 -39.24
CA ARG A 660 3.47 -1.79 -39.10
C ARG A 660 3.23 -3.25 -39.52
N GLN A 661 2.07 -3.81 -39.22
CA GLN A 661 1.67 -5.12 -39.69
C GLN A 661 1.61 -5.17 -41.24
N ARG A 662 1.26 -4.07 -41.86
CA ARG A 662 1.31 -3.88 -43.32
C ARG A 662 2.68 -3.46 -43.85
N ARG A 663 3.74 -3.58 -43.02
CA ARG A 663 5.13 -3.21 -43.32
C ARG A 663 5.34 -1.73 -43.68
N ILE A 664 4.42 -0.85 -43.23
CA ILE A 664 4.53 0.59 -43.38
C ILE A 664 5.31 1.13 -42.18
N GLN A 665 6.44 1.76 -42.43
CA GLN A 665 7.28 2.39 -41.39
C GLN A 665 6.96 3.89 -41.36
N ASP A 666 6.23 4.34 -40.34
CA ASP A 666 5.88 5.75 -40.13
C ASP A 666 6.98 6.50 -39.38
N LEU A 667 7.71 5.80 -38.53
CA LEU A 667 8.72 6.36 -37.64
C LEU A 667 10.08 5.69 -37.87
N SER A 668 11.14 6.43 -37.66
CA SER A 668 12.46 5.83 -37.58
C SER A 668 12.56 4.87 -36.41
N PRO A 669 13.48 3.87 -36.44
CA PRO A 669 13.65 2.97 -35.28
C PRO A 669 13.94 3.71 -33.98
N ALA A 670 14.67 4.82 -34.02
CA ALA A 670 14.97 5.66 -32.87
C ALA A 670 13.72 6.38 -32.34
N ASP A 671 12.91 6.97 -33.23
CA ASP A 671 11.66 7.65 -32.83
C ASP A 671 10.63 6.66 -32.31
N TRP A 672 10.56 5.45 -32.91
CA TRP A 672 9.71 4.36 -32.42
C TRP A 672 10.12 3.89 -31.02
N SER A 673 11.42 3.68 -30.80
CA SER A 673 11.95 3.28 -29.48
C SER A 673 11.67 4.35 -28.42
N HIS A 674 11.87 5.64 -28.76
CA HIS A 674 11.56 6.74 -27.85
C HIS A 674 10.05 6.84 -27.58
N PHE A 675 9.20 6.72 -28.59
CA PHE A 675 7.74 6.73 -28.43
C PHE A 675 7.28 5.64 -27.46
N LEU A 676 7.76 4.41 -27.67
CA LEU A 676 7.40 3.30 -26.78
C LEU A 676 8.00 3.46 -25.37
N TYR A 677 9.23 3.95 -25.26
CA TYR A 677 9.87 4.12 -23.96
C TYR A 677 9.06 5.04 -23.04
N VAL A 678 8.69 6.22 -23.52
CA VAL A 678 7.90 7.17 -22.73
C VAL A 678 6.49 6.65 -22.51
N ALA A 679 5.87 6.04 -23.53
CA ALA A 679 4.54 5.46 -23.44
C ALA A 679 4.46 4.33 -22.38
N LYS A 680 5.51 3.53 -22.24
CA LYS A 680 5.57 2.49 -21.19
C LYS A 680 5.58 3.11 -19.81
N ILE A 681 6.40 4.15 -19.58
CA ILE A 681 6.43 4.85 -18.29
C ILE A 681 5.05 5.43 -17.96
N ALA A 682 4.47 6.18 -18.89
CA ALA A 682 3.18 6.84 -18.69
C ALA A 682 2.01 5.83 -18.64
N GLY A 683 1.95 4.90 -19.58
CA GLY A 683 0.86 3.94 -19.71
C GLY A 683 0.85 2.88 -18.62
N PHE A 684 1.99 2.20 -18.37
CA PHE A 684 2.09 1.25 -17.26
C PHE A 684 1.98 1.96 -15.92
N GLY A 685 2.57 3.17 -15.78
CA GLY A 685 2.42 3.96 -14.58
C GLY A 685 0.95 4.25 -14.28
N TRP A 686 0.19 4.74 -15.25
CA TRP A 686 -1.24 4.97 -15.09
C TRP A 686 -2.00 3.68 -14.78
N PHE A 687 -1.79 2.64 -15.55
CA PHE A 687 -2.50 1.35 -15.42
C PHE A 687 -2.27 0.69 -14.06
N LEU A 688 -1.01 0.59 -13.63
CA LEU A 688 -0.63 -0.05 -12.36
C LEU A 688 -1.14 0.72 -11.14
N HIS A 689 -1.29 2.06 -11.25
CA HIS A 689 -1.85 2.85 -10.17
C HIS A 689 -3.39 2.89 -10.17
N TYR A 690 -4.04 2.72 -11.32
CA TYR A 690 -5.49 2.82 -11.44
C TYR A 690 -6.20 1.46 -11.24
N LEU A 691 -5.67 0.41 -11.84
CA LEU A 691 -6.26 -0.94 -11.81
C LEU A 691 -6.59 -1.44 -10.40
N PRO A 692 -5.70 -1.29 -9.39
CA PRO A 692 -6.01 -1.78 -8.05
C PRO A 692 -7.29 -1.16 -7.46
N PHE A 693 -7.55 0.11 -7.70
CA PHE A 693 -8.75 0.77 -7.20
C PHE A 693 -10.04 0.31 -7.89
N LEU A 694 -9.95 -0.23 -9.10
CA LEU A 694 -11.09 -0.83 -9.80
C LEU A 694 -11.48 -2.21 -9.24
N ILE A 695 -10.50 -2.90 -8.63
CA ILE A 695 -10.67 -4.28 -8.12
C ILE A 695 -10.97 -4.27 -6.61
N MET A 696 -10.40 -3.32 -5.87
CA MET A 696 -10.55 -3.26 -4.42
C MET A 696 -11.96 -2.81 -4.03
N ALA A 697 -12.63 -3.62 -3.20
CA ALA A 697 -13.94 -3.30 -2.62
C ALA A 697 -13.78 -2.47 -1.33
N ARG A 698 -13.02 -1.36 -1.36
CA ARG A 698 -12.85 -0.48 -0.20
C ARG A 698 -13.40 0.91 -0.47
N VAL A 699 -13.63 1.67 0.60
CA VAL A 699 -13.97 3.09 0.49
C VAL A 699 -12.82 3.85 -0.16
N CYS A 700 -13.15 4.61 -1.19
CA CYS A 700 -12.20 5.37 -2.00
C CYS A 700 -12.62 6.85 -2.11
N TYR A 701 -11.63 7.72 -2.31
CA TYR A 701 -11.82 9.16 -2.43
C TYR A 701 -11.03 9.73 -3.61
N LEU A 702 -11.41 10.92 -4.09
CA LEU A 702 -10.78 11.58 -5.24
C LEU A 702 -9.26 11.73 -5.13
N HIS A 703 -8.72 11.97 -3.92
CA HIS A 703 -7.27 12.17 -3.73
C HIS A 703 -6.42 10.94 -4.12
N HIS A 704 -7.01 9.74 -4.13
CA HIS A 704 -6.32 8.54 -4.61
C HIS A 704 -5.92 8.61 -6.09
N TYR A 705 -6.59 9.47 -6.88
CA TYR A 705 -6.25 9.67 -8.28
C TYR A 705 -5.03 10.60 -8.51
N LEU A 706 -4.60 11.36 -7.52
CA LEU A 706 -3.51 12.33 -7.68
C LEU A 706 -2.18 11.70 -8.14
N PRO A 707 -1.72 10.56 -7.61
CA PRO A 707 -0.55 9.86 -8.17
C PRO A 707 -0.78 9.34 -9.59
N ILE A 708 -2.00 8.90 -9.89
CA ILE A 708 -2.40 8.37 -11.20
C ILE A 708 -2.41 9.47 -12.25
N LEU A 709 -2.88 10.66 -11.88
CA LEU A 709 -2.93 11.85 -12.72
C LEU A 709 -1.56 12.21 -13.30
N TYR A 710 -0.49 12.05 -12.52
CA TYR A 710 0.86 12.35 -13.01
C TYR A 710 1.19 11.57 -14.30
N PHE A 711 0.87 10.31 -14.34
CA PHE A 711 1.10 9.46 -15.50
C PHE A 711 0.17 9.79 -16.68
N ALA A 712 -1.07 10.19 -16.40
CA ALA A 712 -1.98 10.68 -17.45
C ALA A 712 -1.47 11.99 -18.08
N VAL A 713 -0.96 12.91 -17.26
CA VAL A 713 -0.35 14.17 -17.73
C VAL A 713 0.93 13.90 -18.53
N LEU A 714 1.77 12.95 -18.08
CA LEU A 714 2.94 12.49 -18.86
C LEU A 714 2.50 11.98 -20.24
N MET A 715 1.41 11.19 -20.32
CA MET A 715 0.88 10.69 -21.59
C MET A 715 0.40 11.82 -22.50
N LEU A 716 -0.33 12.78 -21.96
CA LEU A 716 -0.78 13.96 -22.72
C LEU A 716 0.40 14.70 -23.34
N VAL A 717 1.37 15.08 -22.52
CA VAL A 717 2.54 15.82 -22.97
C VAL A 717 3.39 14.99 -23.96
N HIS A 718 3.46 13.69 -23.77
CA HIS A 718 4.13 12.78 -24.70
C HIS A 718 3.50 12.77 -26.08
N LEU A 719 2.18 12.71 -26.17
CA LEU A 719 1.49 12.78 -27.44
C LEU A 719 1.65 14.14 -28.11
N MET A 720 1.59 15.22 -27.33
CA MET A 720 1.84 16.57 -27.86
C MET A 720 3.28 16.73 -28.35
N ASP A 721 4.28 16.21 -27.59
CA ASP A 721 5.67 16.18 -28.04
C ASP A 721 5.80 15.43 -29.37
N HIS A 722 5.24 14.25 -29.43
CA HIS A 722 5.33 13.35 -30.58
C HIS A 722 4.67 13.92 -31.84
N PHE A 723 3.47 14.49 -31.75
CA PHE A 723 2.68 14.91 -32.90
C PHE A 723 2.93 16.36 -33.30
N VAL A 724 3.25 17.24 -32.36
CA VAL A 724 3.31 18.69 -32.59
C VAL A 724 4.74 19.19 -32.55
N TRP A 725 5.52 18.87 -31.52
CA TRP A 725 6.76 19.62 -31.28
C TRP A 725 8.03 18.86 -31.67
N ARG A 726 8.01 17.53 -31.65
CA ARG A 726 9.20 16.75 -31.99
C ARG A 726 9.45 16.81 -33.50
N PRO A 727 10.68 17.12 -33.96
CA PRO A 727 11.01 16.99 -35.36
C PRO A 727 11.04 15.49 -35.71
N THR A 728 10.03 15.03 -36.42
CA THR A 728 10.02 13.66 -36.94
C THR A 728 11.05 13.56 -38.05
N THR A 729 11.99 12.63 -37.92
CA THR A 729 12.86 12.25 -39.04
C THR A 729 11.97 11.71 -40.15
N ALA A 730 11.96 12.40 -41.30
CA ALA A 730 11.14 11.99 -42.43
C ALA A 730 11.59 10.59 -42.90
N VAL A 731 10.73 9.59 -42.72
CA VAL A 731 10.97 8.25 -43.26
C VAL A 731 10.44 8.22 -44.69
N TYR A 732 11.33 7.89 -45.63
CA TYR A 732 10.97 7.72 -47.06
C TYR A 732 10.45 6.30 -47.25
N TYR A 733 9.16 6.14 -47.53
CA TYR A 733 8.60 4.87 -47.95
C TYR A 733 8.26 5.01 -49.45
N MET A 734 8.85 4.16 -50.28
CA MET A 734 8.68 4.20 -51.76
C MET A 734 8.99 5.58 -52.40
N GLY A 735 9.97 6.31 -51.88
CA GLY A 735 10.34 7.61 -52.44
C GLY A 735 9.41 8.79 -52.14
N ARG A 736 8.36 8.58 -51.32
CA ARG A 736 7.44 9.66 -50.90
C ARG A 736 7.73 10.15 -49.51
N LYS A 737 7.93 11.46 -49.35
CA LYS A 737 8.06 12.13 -48.03
C LYS A 737 6.75 12.07 -47.29
N GLN A 738 6.69 11.40 -46.14
CA GLN A 738 5.42 11.08 -45.49
C GLN A 738 4.79 12.21 -44.69
N ARG A 739 5.55 13.15 -44.13
CA ARG A 739 4.96 14.23 -43.33
C ARG A 739 5.76 15.52 -43.45
N LYS A 740 5.11 16.62 -43.80
CA LYS A 740 5.69 17.95 -43.63
C LYS A 740 5.66 18.31 -42.13
N PRO A 741 6.77 18.76 -41.53
CA PRO A 741 6.75 19.27 -40.16
C PRO A 741 5.80 20.49 -40.08
N LEU A 742 5.12 20.62 -38.95
CA LEU A 742 4.35 21.83 -38.66
C LEU A 742 5.28 23.07 -38.64
N SER A 743 4.78 24.20 -39.07
CA SER A 743 5.52 25.44 -38.97
C SER A 743 5.79 25.82 -37.51
N GLU A 744 6.89 26.50 -37.22
CA GLU A 744 7.20 26.92 -35.85
C GLU A 744 6.09 27.82 -35.28
N ALA A 745 5.48 28.67 -36.09
CA ALA A 745 4.35 29.51 -35.68
C ALA A 745 3.15 28.67 -35.20
N VAL A 746 2.83 27.56 -35.87
CA VAL A 746 1.76 26.63 -35.42
C VAL A 746 2.16 25.93 -34.12
N LYS A 747 3.41 25.50 -33.99
CA LYS A 747 3.94 24.88 -32.78
C LYS A 747 3.86 25.83 -31.57
N ASP A 748 4.23 27.10 -31.79
CA ASP A 748 4.15 28.14 -30.75
C ASP A 748 2.71 28.49 -30.43
N ALA A 749 1.82 28.59 -31.41
CA ALA A 749 0.39 28.83 -31.16
C ALA A 749 -0.25 27.73 -30.33
N VAL A 750 0.06 26.44 -30.60
CA VAL A 750 -0.41 25.30 -29.80
C VAL A 750 0.15 25.37 -28.39
N PHE A 751 1.44 25.68 -28.24
CA PHE A 751 2.07 25.81 -26.92
C PHE A 751 1.41 26.93 -26.09
N VAL A 752 1.34 28.15 -26.65
CA VAL A 752 0.74 29.31 -25.98
C VAL A 752 -0.73 29.05 -25.66
N GLY A 753 -1.51 28.49 -26.60
CA GLY A 753 -2.90 28.12 -26.37
C GLY A 753 -3.07 27.12 -25.24
N SER A 754 -2.20 26.11 -25.16
CA SER A 754 -2.22 25.12 -24.05
C SER A 754 -1.88 25.78 -22.71
N VAL A 755 -0.87 26.64 -22.68
CA VAL A 755 -0.48 27.35 -21.46
C VAL A 755 -1.60 28.29 -21.01
N VAL A 756 -2.19 29.08 -21.92
CA VAL A 756 -3.32 29.97 -21.62
C VAL A 756 -4.51 29.19 -21.06
N ALA A 757 -4.84 28.03 -21.65
CA ALA A 757 -5.93 27.19 -21.17
C ALA A 757 -5.66 26.67 -19.73
N VAL A 758 -4.44 26.20 -19.45
CA VAL A 758 -4.05 25.74 -18.11
C VAL A 758 -4.06 26.87 -17.08
N VAL A 759 -3.47 28.02 -17.41
CA VAL A 759 -3.46 29.21 -16.55
C VAL A 759 -4.87 29.73 -16.32
N GLY A 760 -5.69 29.82 -17.37
CA GLY A 760 -7.09 30.22 -17.28
C GLY A 760 -7.92 29.30 -16.38
N GLY A 761 -7.79 27.98 -16.57
CA GLY A 761 -8.43 26.99 -15.70
C GLY A 761 -8.00 27.12 -14.24
N PHE A 762 -6.69 27.22 -13.99
CA PHE A 762 -6.16 27.46 -12.65
C PHE A 762 -6.73 28.74 -12.03
N TRP A 763 -6.68 29.85 -12.75
CA TRP A 763 -7.16 31.14 -12.24
C TRP A 763 -8.66 31.10 -11.92
N TRP A 764 -9.45 30.44 -12.76
CA TRP A 764 -10.89 30.28 -12.55
C TRP A 764 -11.17 29.48 -11.28
N PHE A 765 -10.47 28.37 -11.06
CA PHE A 765 -10.68 27.45 -9.93
C PHE A 765 -9.77 27.70 -8.74
N ARG A 766 -8.98 28.78 -8.69
CA ARG A 766 -8.02 29.07 -7.61
C ARG A 766 -8.61 29.08 -6.21
N GLY A 767 -9.91 29.42 -6.08
CA GLY A 767 -10.62 29.40 -4.81
C GLY A 767 -10.65 28.02 -4.16
N ASN A 768 -10.67 26.97 -4.94
CA ASN A 768 -10.61 25.59 -4.46
C ASN A 768 -9.34 25.34 -3.64
N SER A 769 -8.22 25.88 -4.08
CA SER A 769 -6.90 25.67 -3.46
C SER A 769 -6.55 26.70 -2.39
N TYR A 770 -6.98 27.93 -2.54
CA TYR A 770 -6.65 29.03 -1.60
C TYR A 770 -7.76 29.33 -0.60
N GLY A 771 -8.89 28.63 -0.70
CA GLY A 771 -10.05 28.78 0.17
C GLY A 771 -11.01 29.87 -0.29
N PHE A 772 -12.30 29.55 -0.29
CA PHE A 772 -13.40 30.47 -0.50
C PHE A 772 -13.69 31.24 0.76
N THR A 773 -13.90 32.56 0.63
CA THR A 773 -14.27 33.44 1.73
C THR A 773 -15.61 34.11 1.47
N GLY A 774 -16.42 34.28 2.52
CA GLY A 774 -17.73 34.90 2.45
C GLY A 774 -18.81 33.99 1.86
N ASP A 775 -19.90 34.60 1.34
CA ASP A 775 -21.04 33.84 0.82
C ASP A 775 -20.65 33.00 -0.40
N ILE A 776 -20.88 31.70 -0.29
CA ILE A 776 -20.58 30.72 -1.34
C ILE A 776 -21.37 30.96 -2.64
N ASN A 777 -22.53 31.62 -2.55
CA ASN A 777 -23.33 31.98 -3.72
C ASN A 777 -22.60 32.86 -4.74
N ARG A 778 -21.56 33.59 -4.30
CA ARG A 778 -20.69 34.37 -5.22
C ARG A 778 -19.89 33.47 -6.17
N TYR A 779 -19.77 32.19 -5.88
CA TYR A 779 -18.96 31.22 -6.63
C TYR A 779 -19.80 30.26 -7.48
N LYS A 780 -21.09 30.57 -7.73
CA LYS A 780 -22.00 29.73 -8.55
C LYS A 780 -21.42 29.36 -9.91
N GLY A 781 -20.62 30.21 -10.55
CA GLY A 781 -19.97 29.95 -11.82
C GLY A 781 -18.92 28.83 -11.81
N LEU A 782 -18.45 28.38 -10.63
CA LEU A 782 -17.52 27.26 -10.48
C LEU A 782 -18.19 25.91 -10.60
N LYS A 783 -19.50 25.81 -10.45
CA LYS A 783 -20.25 24.56 -10.57
C LYS A 783 -20.54 24.20 -12.01
N TRP A 784 -19.53 23.67 -12.71
CA TRP A 784 -19.68 23.23 -14.09
C TRP A 784 -20.40 21.88 -14.21
N ARG A 785 -20.47 21.11 -13.12
CA ARG A 785 -21.25 19.86 -13.04
C ARG A 785 -22.22 19.90 -11.87
N LYS A 786 -23.40 19.30 -12.05
CA LYS A 786 -24.42 19.20 -10.99
C LYS A 786 -23.90 18.41 -9.78
N SER A 787 -23.04 17.43 -10.02
CA SER A 787 -22.45 16.56 -8.99
C SER A 787 -21.36 17.25 -8.13
N TRP A 788 -20.88 18.45 -8.53
CA TRP A 788 -19.94 19.20 -7.68
C TRP A 788 -20.66 19.89 -6.55
N ASN A 789 -20.46 19.41 -5.34
CA ASN A 789 -21.11 19.94 -4.13
C ASN A 789 -20.44 21.25 -3.66
N ILE A 790 -20.42 22.29 -4.52
CA ILE A 790 -19.82 23.59 -4.20
C ILE A 790 -20.80 24.51 -3.45
N TYR A 791 -22.09 24.28 -3.55
CA TYR A 791 -23.15 24.97 -2.79
C TYR A 791 -24.39 24.10 -2.68
#